data_21af2922438b52e33a15267efa6be449
#
_entry.id   21af2922438b52e33a15267efa6be449
#
_cell.length_a   1.000
_cell.length_b   1.000
_cell.length_c   1.000
_cell.angle_alpha   90.00
_cell.angle_beta   90.00
_cell.angle_gamma   90.00
#
_symmetry.space_group_name_H-M   'P 1'
#
loop_
_entity.id
_entity.type
_entity.pdbx_description
1 polymer ?
#
loop_
_entity_poly.entity_id
_entity_poly.type
_entity_poly.pdbx_seq_one_letter_code
_entity_poly.pdbx_strand_id
1 'polypeptide(L)'
;MAVILRMFQVIIKTHNCFFHDTLICMIFFDKSSSELVCLTVENSLNQSMDKMVKHYSSLFELPSYRKLLLLLALSCAGGGILSTFFLFPLLEALVNGFILGFLLFLVNLVFDYIISMLILKQDPIYDLRRTTALSFFCWVLWLLFIFAGVAISRPFGFSWQVRFCLLGFSAMLILRLIVLDSTSSVSHKRLVVASLLQPFTCIIPLLFFLEGINYFLTFLFLVFSLTVSLISCFFFIFLLNRIGEQTLRISSFSLFKAFLLNWIVDLNAPFEKFLEKLGKEQDIKVSLIKFDASKPKAVIVVPSIHPGPFKNVGSSLLPSMIKTALEKELNCVVCIPHGLLGHELDLASQIQNQKIINCIVESMSFESSETKATPFIKASNSLATACCQVFGRFAFLSFTLAPNTTEDLPQELGLFANEETEKNELAHCIVVNAHNSINGMINNQKALTSLKRVATNCLEHTVSLGRLPFEVGAATILPEEFSLKDGMGPGGITIVVVKVGEQKTAYVVIDGNNMISGLREKILSALQSIGINEGEVFTTDTHSVNAVIMSERGYHPIGEAIDHEKLIAYIKKATFIALSDLEGAKAAACDIIVPKVKVIGEEKLEALCLLTDRAIQKAKKIVVPIFGTAGLLLMSFLMLF
;
A
#
# COMPACT_ATOMS: atom_id res chain seq x y z
N MET A 1 9.02 4.37 18.11
CA MET A 1 8.76 4.65 16.69
C MET A 1 7.46 5.42 16.51
N ALA A 2 6.26 4.90 16.85
CA ALA A 2 5.00 5.65 16.70
C ALA A 2 4.95 6.99 17.46
N VAL A 3 5.58 7.13 18.63
CA VAL A 3 5.69 8.43 19.35
C VAL A 3 6.67 9.34 18.65
N ILE A 4 7.82 8.83 18.21
CA ILE A 4 8.77 9.58 17.38
C ILE A 4 8.10 9.96 16.06
N LEU A 5 7.36 9.07 15.44
CA LEU A 5 6.61 9.29 14.22
C LEU A 5 5.42 10.25 14.44
N ARG A 6 4.74 10.24 15.62
CA ARG A 6 3.73 11.26 15.97
C ARG A 6 4.34 12.63 16.30
N MET A 7 5.52 12.69 16.89
CA MET A 7 6.27 13.96 17.00
C MET A 7 6.58 14.50 15.59
N PHE A 8 6.97 13.65 14.65
CA PHE A 8 7.09 14.01 13.24
C PHE A 8 5.77 14.45 12.61
N GLN A 9 4.65 13.77 12.91
CA GLN A 9 3.31 14.17 12.42
C GLN A 9 2.84 15.52 12.97
N VAL A 10 3.07 15.81 14.25
CA VAL A 10 2.70 17.09 14.87
C VAL A 10 3.48 18.24 14.23
N ILE A 11 4.78 18.05 13.96
CA ILE A 11 5.63 19.03 13.30
C ILE A 11 5.22 19.26 11.83
N ILE A 12 4.71 18.23 11.14
CA ILE A 12 4.27 18.29 9.73
C ILE A 12 2.86 18.90 9.59
N LYS A 13 1.95 18.64 10.53
CA LYS A 13 0.56 19.18 10.50
C LYS A 13 0.44 20.66 10.85
N THR A 14 1.46 21.28 11.44
CA THR A 14 1.41 22.70 11.86
C THR A 14 1.67 23.68 10.71
N HIS A 15 0.99 23.52 9.56
CA HIS A 15 0.95 24.62 8.59
C HIS A 15 -0.14 25.65 8.88
N ASN A 16 -0.98 25.48 9.91
CA ASN A 16 -2.05 26.45 10.21
C ASN A 16 -2.29 26.83 11.70
N CYS A 17 -1.48 26.38 12.65
CA CYS A 17 -1.57 26.90 14.03
C CYS A 17 -0.20 26.87 14.72
N PHE A 18 0.38 28.02 14.88
CA PHE A 18 1.61 28.21 15.64
C PHE A 18 1.30 28.33 17.15
N PHE A 19 1.95 27.53 17.98
CA PHE A 19 2.24 27.76 19.40
C PHE A 19 1.25 27.36 20.49
N HIS A 20 0.02 26.93 20.28
CA HIS A 20 -0.86 26.68 21.45
C HIS A 20 -1.11 25.23 21.83
N ASP A 21 -1.00 24.27 20.90
CA ASP A 21 -1.41 22.88 21.18
C ASP A 21 -0.27 21.90 21.50
N THR A 22 0.98 22.31 21.35
CA THR A 22 2.14 21.41 21.48
C THR A 22 2.46 21.05 22.94
N LEU A 23 2.10 21.89 23.90
CA LEU A 23 2.39 21.66 25.33
C LEU A 23 1.28 20.84 26.02
N ILE A 24 0.05 20.93 25.53
CA ILE A 24 -1.14 20.28 26.12
C ILE A 24 -1.26 18.80 25.70
N CYS A 25 -0.82 18.44 24.49
CA CYS A 25 -0.82 17.05 24.04
C CYS A 25 0.19 16.12 24.74
N MET A 26 1.14 16.66 25.51
CA MET A 26 2.06 15.85 26.31
C MET A 26 1.48 15.40 27.66
N ILE A 27 0.38 15.98 28.13
CA ILE A 27 -0.12 15.81 29.52
C ILE A 27 -1.43 15.04 29.62
N PHE A 28 -2.26 14.99 28.58
CA PHE A 28 -3.55 14.31 28.64
C PHE A 28 -3.68 13.17 27.61
N PHE A 29 -3.42 11.96 28.07
CA PHE A 29 -3.90 10.73 27.44
C PHE A 29 -5.16 10.28 28.16
N ASP A 30 -6.28 10.46 27.51
CA ASP A 30 -7.56 10.00 28.02
C ASP A 30 -7.76 8.50 27.80
N LYS A 31 -8.30 7.90 28.86
CA LYS A 31 -8.77 6.52 28.92
C LYS A 31 -10.22 6.49 28.39
N SER A 32 -10.43 5.80 27.30
CA SER A 32 -11.70 5.10 27.02
C SER A 32 -11.52 4.44 25.64
N SER A 33 -11.86 3.25 25.44
CA SER A 33 -12.96 2.41 25.81
C SER A 33 -12.62 0.98 25.41
N SER A 34 -12.81 0.09 26.35
CA SER A 34 -13.01 -1.33 26.11
C SER A 34 -14.46 -1.50 25.68
N GLU A 35 -14.71 -1.88 24.47
CA GLU A 35 -15.96 -2.53 24.10
C GLU A 35 -15.69 -3.74 23.22
N LEU A 36 -16.13 -4.86 23.76
CA LEU A 36 -16.26 -6.15 23.13
C LEU A 36 -17.27 -6.02 21.98
N VAL A 37 -16.85 -6.27 20.76
CA VAL A 37 -17.79 -6.68 19.71
C VAL A 37 -17.15 -7.81 18.91
N CYS A 38 -17.77 -8.97 19.04
CA CYS A 38 -17.57 -10.12 18.17
C CYS A 38 -18.14 -9.75 16.79
N LEU A 39 -17.30 -9.36 15.84
CA LEU A 39 -17.66 -9.10 14.44
C LEU A 39 -16.90 -10.06 13.54
N THR A 40 -17.61 -10.58 12.58
CA THR A 40 -17.22 -11.54 11.55
C THR A 40 -15.84 -11.29 10.93
N VAL A 41 -15.09 -12.36 10.71
CA VAL A 41 -13.65 -12.39 10.40
C VAL A 41 -13.26 -11.59 9.15
N GLU A 42 -14.06 -11.55 8.11
CA GLU A 42 -13.79 -10.82 6.85
C GLU A 42 -13.71 -9.28 7.01
N ASN A 43 -14.58 -8.70 7.85
CA ASN A 43 -14.53 -7.27 8.16
C ASN A 43 -13.29 -6.87 8.98
N SER A 44 -12.60 -7.83 9.61
CA SER A 44 -11.45 -7.56 10.46
C SER A 44 -10.16 -7.34 9.64
N LEU A 45 -9.96 -8.08 8.54
CA LEU A 45 -8.75 -8.00 7.73
C LEU A 45 -8.70 -6.68 6.94
N ASN A 46 -9.77 -6.33 6.23
CA ASN A 46 -9.86 -5.07 5.48
C ASN A 46 -9.71 -3.86 6.42
N GLN A 47 -10.37 -3.87 7.59
CA GLN A 47 -10.17 -2.83 8.61
C GLN A 47 -8.74 -2.81 9.20
N SER A 48 -8.10 -3.97 9.32
CA SER A 48 -6.72 -4.06 9.83
C SER A 48 -5.71 -3.59 8.80
N MET A 49 -5.92 -3.89 7.52
CA MET A 49 -5.12 -3.39 6.40
C MET A 49 -5.31 -1.87 6.23
N ASP A 50 -6.53 -1.36 6.29
CA ASP A 50 -6.83 0.08 6.24
C ASP A 50 -6.18 0.84 7.40
N LYS A 51 -6.21 0.29 8.62
CA LYS A 51 -5.48 0.87 9.76
C LYS A 51 -3.98 0.89 9.54
N MET A 52 -3.42 -0.16 8.95
CA MET A 52 -1.99 -0.24 8.63
C MET A 52 -1.65 0.82 7.56
N VAL A 53 -2.40 0.92 6.47
CA VAL A 53 -2.24 1.93 5.43
C VAL A 53 -2.36 3.35 6.02
N LYS A 54 -3.35 3.61 6.88
CA LYS A 54 -3.55 4.90 7.56
C LYS A 54 -2.39 5.28 8.49
N HIS A 55 -1.76 4.30 9.15
CA HIS A 55 -0.56 4.57 9.97
C HIS A 55 0.65 5.00 9.14
N TYR A 56 0.78 4.51 7.91
CA TYR A 56 1.94 4.75 7.06
C TYR A 56 1.75 5.91 6.08
N SER A 57 0.54 6.13 5.58
CA SER A 57 0.26 7.18 4.57
C SER A 57 0.63 8.59 5.04
N SER A 58 0.46 8.89 6.34
CA SER A 58 0.77 10.20 6.92
C SER A 58 2.25 10.43 7.24
N LEU A 59 3.13 9.43 7.05
CA LEU A 59 4.51 9.47 7.55
C LEU A 59 5.53 9.99 6.54
N PHE A 60 5.22 10.12 5.25
CA PHE A 60 6.26 10.18 4.22
C PHE A 60 6.21 11.36 3.26
N GLU A 61 5.33 12.36 3.48
CA GLU A 61 5.39 13.60 2.73
C GLU A 61 6.43 14.57 3.31
N LEU A 62 7.63 14.52 2.77
CA LEU A 62 8.69 15.46 3.12
C LEU A 62 8.58 16.75 2.29
N PRO A 63 8.85 17.93 2.90
CA PRO A 63 8.96 19.19 2.15
C PRO A 63 10.00 19.09 1.02
N SER A 64 9.89 19.97 0.02
CA SER A 64 10.90 20.03 -1.04
C SER A 64 12.29 20.33 -0.47
N TYR A 65 13.33 19.87 -1.17
CA TYR A 65 14.73 20.06 -0.72
C TYR A 65 15.06 21.52 -0.40
N ARG A 66 14.59 22.46 -1.22
CA ARG A 66 14.79 23.91 -0.99
C ARG A 66 14.13 24.39 0.30
N LYS A 67 12.92 23.91 0.62
CA LYS A 67 12.23 24.24 1.87
C LYS A 67 12.96 23.62 3.07
N LEU A 68 13.46 22.40 2.95
CA LEU A 68 14.24 21.73 4.01
C LEU A 68 15.54 22.47 4.30
N LEU A 69 16.25 22.95 3.27
CA LEU A 69 17.46 23.77 3.44
C LEU A 69 17.16 25.06 4.20
N LEU A 70 16.07 25.76 3.84
CA LEU A 70 15.66 26.96 4.55
C LEU A 70 15.32 26.68 6.02
N LEU A 71 14.55 25.63 6.28
CA LEU A 71 14.18 25.23 7.63
C LEU A 71 15.42 24.84 8.47
N LEU A 72 16.35 24.10 7.87
CA LEU A 72 17.63 23.75 8.51
C LEU A 72 18.45 25.00 8.81
N ALA A 73 18.57 25.93 7.87
CA ALA A 73 19.30 27.19 8.07
C ALA A 73 18.68 28.03 9.20
N LEU A 74 17.35 28.15 9.24
CA LEU A 74 16.63 28.83 10.33
C LEU A 74 16.85 28.15 11.66
N SER A 75 16.82 26.82 11.70
CA SER A 75 17.08 26.04 12.93
C SER A 75 18.50 26.22 13.45
N CYS A 76 19.49 26.19 12.56
CA CYS A 76 20.89 26.41 12.89
C CYS A 76 21.13 27.87 13.36
N ALA A 77 20.54 28.85 12.69
CA ALA A 77 20.62 30.26 13.10
C ALA A 77 19.96 30.47 14.48
N GLY A 78 18.78 29.92 14.69
CA GLY A 78 18.10 29.94 16.00
C GLY A 78 18.93 29.30 17.11
N GLY A 79 19.52 28.14 16.84
CA GLY A 79 20.42 27.44 17.77
C GLY A 79 21.68 28.25 18.11
N GLY A 80 22.30 28.89 17.11
CA GLY A 80 23.44 29.77 17.30
C GLY A 80 23.10 30.97 18.17
N ILE A 81 22.02 31.71 17.82
CA ILE A 81 21.59 32.89 18.58
C ILE A 81 21.21 32.52 20.01
N LEU A 82 20.43 31.47 20.23
CA LEU A 82 20.05 31.00 21.57
C LEU A 82 21.27 30.64 22.41
N SER A 83 22.28 29.98 21.82
CA SER A 83 23.49 29.56 22.52
C SER A 83 24.35 30.74 23.01
N THR A 84 24.33 31.87 22.31
CA THR A 84 25.15 33.03 22.62
C THR A 84 24.42 34.14 23.36
N PHE A 85 23.07 34.10 23.40
CA PHE A 85 22.20 35.21 23.81
C PHE A 85 22.47 35.79 25.19
N PHE A 86 22.90 34.96 26.16
CA PHE A 86 23.20 35.41 27.53
C PHE A 86 24.70 35.42 27.85
N LEU A 87 25.55 35.03 26.91
CA LEU A 87 27.00 35.00 27.10
C LEU A 87 27.66 36.35 26.79
N PHE A 88 27.04 37.14 25.89
CA PHE A 88 27.61 38.39 25.37
C PHE A 88 26.59 39.53 25.45
N PRO A 89 27.02 40.79 25.38
CA PRO A 89 26.13 41.93 25.14
C PRO A 89 25.29 41.71 23.89
N LEU A 90 24.08 42.26 23.86
CA LEU A 90 23.08 41.94 22.83
C LEU A 90 23.58 41.95 21.37
N LEU A 91 24.35 42.97 20.99
CA LEU A 91 24.87 43.10 19.64
C LEU A 91 25.92 42.02 19.34
N GLU A 92 26.85 41.78 20.27
CA GLU A 92 27.86 40.72 20.14
C GLU A 92 27.21 39.33 20.18
N ALA A 93 26.21 39.11 21.01
CA ALA A 93 25.44 37.88 21.08
C ALA A 93 24.78 37.56 19.73
N LEU A 94 24.17 38.56 19.09
CA LEU A 94 23.56 38.38 17.77
C LEU A 94 24.62 38.07 16.69
N VAL A 95 25.73 38.82 16.66
CA VAL A 95 26.80 38.59 15.66
C VAL A 95 27.43 37.21 15.85
N ASN A 96 27.83 36.86 17.08
CA ASN A 96 28.40 35.57 17.39
C ASN A 96 27.40 34.42 17.14
N GLY A 97 26.12 34.66 17.47
CA GLY A 97 25.04 33.71 17.21
C GLY A 97 24.82 33.44 15.73
N PHE A 98 24.85 34.48 14.90
CA PHE A 98 24.77 34.30 13.45
C PHE A 98 26.01 33.58 12.88
N ILE A 99 27.21 33.91 13.35
CA ILE A 99 28.44 33.22 12.93
C ILE A 99 28.36 31.74 13.29
N LEU A 100 27.99 31.43 14.54
CA LEU A 100 27.83 30.05 14.99
C LEU A 100 26.73 29.32 14.17
N GLY A 101 25.56 29.94 13.98
CA GLY A 101 24.47 29.38 13.19
C GLY A 101 24.88 29.10 11.73
N PHE A 102 25.63 30.00 11.12
CA PHE A 102 26.16 29.80 9.77
C PHE A 102 27.18 28.67 9.71
N LEU A 103 28.10 28.57 10.68
CA LEU A 103 29.03 27.44 10.79
C LEU A 103 28.31 26.12 10.95
N LEU A 104 27.30 26.06 11.82
CA LEU A 104 26.48 24.86 12.01
C LEU A 104 25.74 24.48 10.73
N PHE A 105 25.20 25.44 10.01
CA PHE A 105 24.55 25.19 8.73
C PHE A 105 25.53 24.65 7.69
N LEU A 106 26.72 25.22 7.56
CA LEU A 106 27.77 24.70 6.65
C LEU A 106 28.20 23.29 7.00
N VAL A 107 28.42 23.00 8.29
CA VAL A 107 28.74 21.66 8.77
C VAL A 107 27.64 20.68 8.36
N ASN A 108 26.38 21.01 8.57
CA ASN A 108 25.29 20.15 8.16
C ASN A 108 25.26 19.91 6.65
N LEU A 109 25.43 20.94 5.82
CA LEU A 109 25.47 20.79 4.36
C LEU A 109 26.58 19.81 3.91
N VAL A 110 27.79 20.01 4.43
CA VAL A 110 28.94 19.19 4.05
C VAL A 110 28.73 17.74 4.50
N PHE A 111 28.30 17.53 5.75
CA PHE A 111 28.16 16.18 6.27
C PHE A 111 26.90 15.47 5.78
N ASP A 112 25.81 16.17 5.47
CA ASP A 112 24.67 15.59 4.79
C ASP A 112 25.04 15.08 3.40
N TYR A 113 25.88 15.84 2.68
CA TYR A 113 26.41 15.40 1.39
C TYR A 113 27.32 14.17 1.54
N ILE A 114 28.27 14.18 2.48
CA ILE A 114 29.15 13.04 2.77
C ILE A 114 28.35 11.80 3.18
N ILE A 115 27.38 11.96 4.08
CA ILE A 115 26.54 10.85 4.55
C ILE A 115 25.74 10.26 3.38
N SER A 116 25.06 11.10 2.61
CA SER A 116 24.22 10.63 1.49
C SER A 116 25.05 10.00 0.37
N MET A 117 26.13 10.68 -0.08
CA MET A 117 26.84 10.30 -1.30
C MET A 117 27.98 9.29 -1.08
N LEU A 118 28.52 9.20 0.14
CA LEU A 118 29.65 8.31 0.42
C LEU A 118 29.29 7.18 1.39
N ILE A 119 28.62 7.49 2.52
CA ILE A 119 28.38 6.50 3.56
C ILE A 119 27.13 5.69 3.25
N LEU A 120 26.00 6.35 2.91
CA LEU A 120 24.74 5.71 2.55
C LEU A 120 24.61 5.51 1.03
N LYS A 121 25.70 5.65 0.27
CA LYS A 121 25.71 5.35 -1.17
C LYS A 121 25.14 3.95 -1.40
N GLN A 122 24.21 3.83 -2.35
CA GLN A 122 23.44 2.63 -2.66
C GLN A 122 22.27 2.32 -1.71
N ASP A 123 22.02 3.16 -0.71
CA ASP A 123 20.75 3.03 0.04
C ASP A 123 19.62 3.57 -0.83
N PRO A 124 18.60 2.77 -1.15
CA PRO A 124 17.53 3.20 -2.04
C PRO A 124 16.61 4.26 -1.40
N ILE A 125 16.61 4.39 -0.06
CA ILE A 125 15.77 5.35 0.67
C ILE A 125 16.51 6.68 0.87
N TYR A 126 17.82 6.65 1.22
CA TYR A 126 18.53 7.85 1.64
C TYR A 126 19.20 8.61 0.49
N ASP A 127 18.45 9.51 -0.13
CA ASP A 127 18.93 10.58 -0.97
C ASP A 127 19.34 11.83 -0.13
N LEU A 128 19.89 12.85 -0.78
CA LEU A 128 20.29 14.09 -0.11
C LEU A 128 19.11 14.80 0.58
N ARG A 129 17.91 14.77 -0.03
CA ARG A 129 16.70 15.37 0.54
C ARG A 129 16.31 14.71 1.87
N ARG A 130 16.30 13.38 1.92
CA ARG A 130 15.93 12.62 3.12
C ARG A 130 17.00 12.69 4.20
N THR A 131 18.28 12.75 3.81
CA THR A 131 19.36 12.97 4.76
C THR A 131 19.27 14.36 5.40
N THR A 132 19.03 15.41 4.61
CA THR A 132 18.81 16.77 5.11
C THR A 132 17.54 16.87 5.98
N ALA A 133 16.48 16.15 5.63
CA ALA A 133 15.28 16.09 6.47
C ALA A 133 15.60 15.49 7.84
N LEU A 134 16.34 14.39 7.90
CA LEU A 134 16.77 13.79 9.17
C LEU A 134 17.59 14.79 9.99
N SER A 135 18.50 15.52 9.36
CA SER A 135 19.32 16.56 10.00
C SER A 135 18.45 17.70 10.55
N PHE A 136 17.48 18.17 9.79
CA PHE A 136 16.54 19.19 10.26
C PHE A 136 15.76 18.72 11.51
N PHE A 137 15.19 17.52 11.50
CA PHE A 137 14.46 17.00 12.66
C PHE A 137 15.36 16.80 13.88
N CYS A 138 16.59 16.35 13.67
CA CYS A 138 17.58 16.27 14.73
C CYS A 138 17.89 17.65 15.33
N TRP A 139 17.99 18.68 14.49
CA TRP A 139 18.20 20.05 14.94
C TRP A 139 17.01 20.60 15.73
N VAL A 140 15.77 20.34 15.29
CA VAL A 140 14.58 20.71 16.06
C VAL A 140 14.61 20.08 17.47
N LEU A 141 14.97 18.80 17.57
CA LEU A 141 15.13 18.13 18.86
C LEU A 141 16.25 18.78 19.70
N TRP A 142 17.40 19.05 19.12
CA TRP A 142 18.52 19.68 19.84
C TRP A 142 18.20 21.09 20.31
N LEU A 143 17.49 21.88 19.50
CA LEU A 143 17.02 23.22 19.86
C LEU A 143 16.15 23.23 21.13
N LEU A 144 15.32 22.22 21.36
CA LEU A 144 14.54 22.11 22.60
C LEU A 144 15.45 22.01 23.83
N PHE A 145 16.54 21.24 23.75
CA PHE A 145 17.52 21.14 24.82
C PHE A 145 18.32 22.44 24.98
N ILE A 146 18.76 23.06 23.91
CA ILE A 146 19.46 24.35 23.95
C ILE A 146 18.57 25.40 24.62
N PHE A 147 17.30 25.50 24.21
CA PHE A 147 16.34 26.42 24.81
C PHE A 147 16.13 26.17 26.32
N ALA A 148 15.95 24.90 26.71
CA ALA A 148 15.82 24.52 28.11
C ALA A 148 17.09 24.88 28.91
N GLY A 149 18.26 24.63 28.36
CA GLY A 149 19.56 25.00 28.95
C GLY A 149 19.69 26.50 29.18
N VAL A 150 19.33 27.31 28.18
CA VAL A 150 19.34 28.76 28.23
C VAL A 150 18.36 29.27 29.28
N ALA A 151 17.15 28.73 29.34
CA ALA A 151 16.13 29.12 30.32
C ALA A 151 16.57 28.81 31.78
N ILE A 152 17.15 27.62 32.01
CA ILE A 152 17.60 27.15 33.31
C ILE A 152 18.92 27.83 33.75
N SER A 153 19.78 28.19 32.81
CA SER A 153 21.05 28.85 33.14
C SER A 153 20.88 30.20 33.83
N ARG A 154 19.77 30.88 33.60
CA ARG A 154 19.46 32.17 34.23
C ARG A 154 19.41 32.11 35.75
N PRO A 155 18.61 31.24 36.40
CA PRO A 155 18.57 31.11 37.86
C PRO A 155 19.69 30.24 38.45
N PHE A 156 20.28 29.30 37.68
CA PHE A 156 21.18 28.26 38.24
C PHE A 156 22.62 28.33 37.74
N GLY A 157 22.94 29.25 36.84
CA GLY A 157 24.31 29.45 36.31
C GLY A 157 24.58 28.80 34.93
N PHE A 158 25.57 29.33 34.21
CA PHE A 158 25.87 29.00 32.82
C PHE A 158 26.26 27.55 32.59
N SER A 159 26.78 26.83 33.60
CA SER A 159 27.09 25.40 33.48
C SER A 159 25.89 24.56 33.02
N TRP A 160 24.67 24.99 33.30
CA TRP A 160 23.46 24.30 32.86
C TRP A 160 23.24 24.40 31.37
N GLN A 161 23.67 25.49 30.73
CA GLN A 161 23.59 25.59 29.25
C GLN A 161 24.47 24.54 28.58
N VAL A 162 25.70 24.31 29.08
CA VAL A 162 26.58 23.26 28.59
C VAL A 162 25.97 21.88 28.82
N ARG A 163 25.44 21.61 30.01
CA ARG A 163 24.80 20.33 30.35
C ARG A 163 23.65 19.99 29.42
N PHE A 164 22.74 20.93 29.18
CA PHE A 164 21.61 20.69 28.27
C PHE A 164 22.04 20.61 26.82
N CYS A 165 23.05 21.34 26.38
CA CYS A 165 23.64 21.19 25.05
C CYS A 165 24.18 19.76 24.83
N LEU A 166 24.90 19.21 25.81
CA LEU A 166 25.41 17.84 25.78
C LEU A 166 24.30 16.77 25.85
N LEU A 167 23.23 17.01 26.61
CA LEU A 167 22.03 16.14 26.57
C LEU A 167 21.35 16.15 25.20
N GLY A 168 21.26 17.33 24.58
CA GLY A 168 20.70 17.48 23.23
C GLY A 168 21.52 16.72 22.19
N PHE A 169 22.87 16.73 22.31
CA PHE A 169 23.75 15.90 21.51
C PHE A 169 23.37 14.42 21.65
N SER A 170 23.19 13.93 22.87
CA SER A 170 22.84 12.53 23.15
C SER A 170 21.45 12.17 22.58
N ALA A 171 20.46 13.06 22.72
CA ALA A 171 19.13 12.87 22.17
C ALA A 171 19.15 12.80 20.64
N MET A 172 19.92 13.70 19.99
CA MET A 172 20.12 13.68 18.55
C MET A 172 20.79 12.38 18.08
N LEU A 173 21.80 11.90 18.80
CA LEU A 173 22.49 10.66 18.50
C LEU A 173 21.56 9.45 18.57
N ILE A 174 20.76 9.34 19.64
CA ILE A 174 19.75 8.29 19.80
C ILE A 174 18.73 8.33 18.66
N LEU A 175 18.22 9.52 18.32
CA LEU A 175 17.24 9.67 17.22
C LEU A 175 17.82 9.18 15.89
N ARG A 176 19.04 9.58 15.55
CA ARG A 176 19.72 9.14 14.32
C ARG A 176 19.96 7.65 14.28
N LEU A 177 20.43 7.06 15.37
CA LEU A 177 20.66 5.62 15.47
C LEU A 177 19.38 4.84 15.21
N ILE A 178 18.27 5.22 15.84
CA ILE A 178 16.99 4.54 15.68
C ILE A 178 16.43 4.72 14.26
N VAL A 179 16.42 5.95 13.76
CA VAL A 179 15.84 6.24 12.44
C VAL A 179 16.64 5.53 11.35
N LEU A 180 17.98 5.67 11.33
CA LEU A 180 18.80 5.02 10.32
C LEU A 180 18.75 3.49 10.43
N ASP A 181 18.78 2.92 11.64
CA ASP A 181 18.69 1.47 11.79
C ASP A 181 17.31 0.92 11.37
N SER A 182 16.22 1.66 11.62
CA SER A 182 14.88 1.23 11.25
C SER A 182 14.52 1.41 9.77
N THR A 183 15.22 2.27 9.03
CA THR A 183 14.80 2.66 7.68
C THR A 183 15.85 2.36 6.60
N SER A 184 17.14 2.40 6.92
CA SER A 184 18.21 2.19 5.95
C SER A 184 18.56 0.70 5.76
N SER A 185 18.91 0.32 4.53
CA SER A 185 19.27 -1.06 4.15
C SER A 185 20.76 -1.36 4.14
N VAL A 186 21.62 -0.35 4.38
CA VAL A 186 23.07 -0.55 4.38
C VAL A 186 23.56 -1.32 5.62
N SER A 187 24.83 -1.74 5.62
CA SER A 187 25.41 -2.50 6.74
C SER A 187 25.44 -1.70 8.05
N HIS A 188 25.30 -2.38 9.20
CA HIS A 188 25.28 -1.75 10.52
C HIS A 188 26.49 -0.85 10.80
N LYS A 189 27.69 -1.20 10.30
CA LYS A 189 28.88 -0.35 10.45
C LYS A 189 28.69 1.02 9.79
N ARG A 190 28.18 1.05 8.57
CA ARG A 190 27.87 2.30 7.85
C ARG A 190 26.78 3.10 8.55
N LEU A 191 25.74 2.42 9.07
CA LEU A 191 24.67 3.06 9.82
C LEU A 191 25.17 3.77 11.07
N VAL A 192 26.01 3.10 11.85
CA VAL A 192 26.61 3.70 13.05
C VAL A 192 27.45 4.91 12.66
N VAL A 193 28.32 4.81 11.65
CA VAL A 193 29.14 5.96 11.19
C VAL A 193 28.25 7.12 10.73
N ALA A 194 27.21 6.87 9.93
CA ALA A 194 26.27 7.90 9.47
C ALA A 194 25.51 8.56 10.62
N SER A 195 25.22 7.78 11.68
CA SER A 195 24.53 8.30 12.87
C SER A 195 25.43 9.18 13.73
N LEU A 196 26.69 8.85 13.83
CA LEU A 196 27.67 9.54 14.67
C LEU A 196 28.18 10.83 14.03
N LEU A 197 28.41 10.83 12.73
CA LEU A 197 29.21 11.85 12.04
C LEU A 197 28.66 13.25 12.24
N GLN A 198 27.38 13.47 12.04
CA GLN A 198 26.76 14.80 12.16
C GLN A 198 26.72 15.30 13.63
N PRO A 199 26.25 14.54 14.65
CA PRO A 199 26.26 15.01 16.03
C PRO A 199 27.67 15.41 16.49
N PHE A 200 28.68 14.58 16.20
CA PHE A 200 30.05 14.86 16.61
C PHE A 200 30.66 16.06 15.89
N THR A 201 30.32 16.31 14.63
CA THR A 201 30.80 17.48 13.90
C THR A 201 30.08 18.76 14.29
N CYS A 202 28.79 18.69 14.64
CA CYS A 202 28.02 19.85 15.08
C CYS A 202 28.32 20.27 16.53
N ILE A 203 28.71 19.34 17.43
CA ILE A 203 29.05 19.72 18.81
C ILE A 203 30.33 20.56 18.89
N ILE A 204 31.27 20.38 17.97
CA ILE A 204 32.55 21.09 17.99
C ILE A 204 32.37 22.62 17.94
N PRO A 205 31.72 23.22 16.92
CA PRO A 205 31.51 24.67 16.91
C PRO A 205 30.67 25.17 18.10
N LEU A 206 29.70 24.39 18.58
CA LEU A 206 28.93 24.75 19.78
C LEU A 206 29.85 24.89 21.01
N LEU A 207 30.75 23.95 21.23
CA LEU A 207 31.69 24.00 22.36
C LEU A 207 32.67 25.18 22.29
N PHE A 208 33.03 25.67 21.10
CA PHE A 208 33.89 26.86 20.96
C PHE A 208 33.22 28.16 21.43
N PHE A 209 31.89 28.26 21.37
CA PHE A 209 31.14 29.46 21.74
C PHE A 209 30.54 29.39 23.15
N LEU A 210 30.62 28.24 23.82
CA LEU A 210 30.13 28.08 25.18
C LEU A 210 31.25 28.34 26.19
N GLU A 211 30.95 29.03 27.27
CA GLU A 211 31.90 29.31 28.36
C GLU A 211 31.85 28.26 29.48
N GLY A 212 32.88 28.18 30.29
CA GLY A 212 32.95 27.32 31.46
C GLY A 212 33.07 25.82 31.18
N ILE A 213 33.61 25.44 30.02
CA ILE A 213 33.72 24.04 29.61
C ILE A 213 34.92 23.37 30.24
N ASN A 214 34.68 22.25 30.93
CA ASN A 214 35.71 21.29 31.28
C ASN A 214 35.90 20.29 30.14
N TYR A 215 36.91 20.50 29.30
CA TYR A 215 37.14 19.67 28.09
C TYR A 215 37.35 18.19 28.41
N PHE A 216 38.04 17.87 29.52
CA PHE A 216 38.27 16.48 29.92
C PHE A 216 36.96 15.77 30.30
N LEU A 217 36.17 16.37 31.16
CA LEU A 217 34.84 15.83 31.53
C LEU A 217 33.93 15.77 30.33
N THR A 218 33.93 16.79 29.46
CA THR A 218 33.15 16.79 28.21
C THR A 218 33.52 15.61 27.31
N PHE A 219 34.81 15.34 27.13
CA PHE A 219 35.30 14.17 26.38
C PHE A 219 34.80 12.86 27.01
N LEU A 220 34.93 12.70 28.32
CA LEU A 220 34.42 11.52 29.04
C LEU A 220 32.92 11.37 28.88
N PHE A 221 32.17 12.49 28.95
CA PHE A 221 30.72 12.48 28.71
C PHE A 221 30.38 12.02 27.29
N LEU A 222 31.06 12.50 26.25
CA LEU A 222 30.82 12.10 24.86
C LEU A 222 31.01 10.59 24.67
N VAL A 223 32.07 10.01 25.28
CA VAL A 223 32.29 8.55 25.27
C VAL A 223 31.19 7.79 26.02
N PHE A 224 30.84 8.28 27.21
CA PHE A 224 29.76 7.69 28.02
C PHE A 224 28.42 7.78 27.30
N SER A 225 28.10 8.94 26.72
CA SER A 225 26.88 9.18 25.95
C SER A 225 26.77 8.24 24.75
N LEU A 226 27.87 8.03 24.01
CA LEU A 226 27.92 7.07 22.91
C LEU A 226 27.55 5.66 23.40
N THR A 227 28.16 5.22 24.51
CA THR A 227 27.90 3.89 25.08
C THR A 227 26.45 3.73 25.52
N VAL A 228 25.91 4.70 26.28
CA VAL A 228 24.51 4.68 26.75
C VAL A 228 23.54 4.72 25.56
N SER A 229 23.82 5.54 24.55
CA SER A 229 22.97 5.65 23.36
C SER A 229 22.94 4.34 22.57
N LEU A 230 24.09 3.71 22.32
CA LEU A 230 24.16 2.43 21.61
C LEU A 230 23.43 1.32 22.36
N ILE A 231 23.68 1.20 23.68
CA ILE A 231 23.01 0.17 24.53
C ILE A 231 21.50 0.39 24.53
N SER A 232 21.04 1.62 24.73
CA SER A 232 19.61 1.95 24.79
C SER A 232 18.91 1.68 23.46
N CYS A 233 19.52 2.05 22.33
CA CYS A 233 18.99 1.78 20.99
C CYS A 233 18.96 0.28 20.70
N PHE A 234 20.06 -0.44 21.00
CA PHE A 234 20.11 -1.89 20.83
C PHE A 234 19.03 -2.60 21.65
N PHE A 235 18.87 -2.23 22.92
CA PHE A 235 17.88 -2.81 23.80
C PHE A 235 16.45 -2.52 23.32
N PHE A 236 16.18 -1.30 22.87
CA PHE A 236 14.89 -0.92 22.28
C PHE A 236 14.56 -1.77 21.05
N ILE A 237 15.50 -1.87 20.12
CA ILE A 237 15.35 -2.66 18.87
C ILE A 237 15.20 -4.15 19.20
N PHE A 238 16.00 -4.67 20.13
CA PHE A 238 15.93 -6.06 20.57
C PHE A 238 14.53 -6.42 21.11
N LEU A 239 13.97 -5.58 21.99
CA LEU A 239 12.64 -5.82 22.55
C LEU A 239 11.52 -5.80 21.49
N LEU A 240 11.65 -4.96 20.46
CA LEU A 240 10.69 -4.93 19.35
C LEU A 240 10.85 -6.14 18.43
N ASN A 241 12.08 -6.53 18.11
CA ASN A 241 12.34 -7.70 17.27
C ASN A 241 11.79 -8.99 17.90
N ARG A 242 11.90 -9.13 19.23
CA ARG A 242 11.41 -10.29 19.97
C ARG A 242 9.92 -10.56 19.74
N ILE A 243 9.11 -9.52 19.48
CA ILE A 243 7.67 -9.67 19.19
C ILE A 243 7.47 -10.44 17.88
N GLY A 244 8.15 -10.03 16.81
CA GLY A 244 8.05 -10.69 15.51
C GLY A 244 8.62 -12.11 15.52
N GLU A 245 9.72 -12.32 16.24
CA GLU A 245 10.34 -13.63 16.40
C GLU A 245 9.41 -14.62 17.12
N GLN A 246 8.68 -14.15 18.15
CA GLN A 246 7.72 -14.98 18.90
C GLN A 246 6.43 -15.25 18.13
N THR A 247 5.99 -14.33 17.27
CA THR A 247 4.71 -14.43 16.56
C THR A 247 4.85 -15.15 15.22
N LEU A 248 5.80 -14.72 14.38
CA LEU A 248 5.97 -15.20 13.01
C LEU A 248 7.37 -15.73 12.70
N ARG A 249 8.25 -15.81 13.71
CA ARG A 249 9.68 -16.14 13.57
C ARG A 249 10.44 -15.24 12.59
N ILE A 250 10.06 -13.96 12.57
CA ILE A 250 10.68 -12.89 11.76
C ILE A 250 10.96 -11.66 12.64
N SER A 251 12.07 -10.97 12.35
CA SER A 251 12.40 -9.71 13.00
C SER A 251 11.41 -8.61 12.61
N SER A 252 10.77 -7.96 13.59
CA SER A 252 9.82 -6.85 13.32
C SER A 252 10.48 -5.69 12.58
N PHE A 253 11.75 -5.36 12.88
CA PHE A 253 12.47 -4.29 12.19
C PHE A 253 12.81 -4.65 10.75
N SER A 254 13.20 -5.90 10.48
CA SER A 254 13.50 -6.34 9.12
C SER A 254 12.26 -6.33 8.24
N LEU A 255 11.11 -6.76 8.79
CA LEU A 255 9.82 -6.68 8.13
C LEU A 255 9.43 -5.21 7.84
N PHE A 256 9.60 -4.34 8.85
CA PHE A 256 9.31 -2.91 8.69
C PHE A 256 10.20 -2.25 7.63
N LYS A 257 11.51 -2.54 7.60
CA LYS A 257 12.42 -2.07 6.54
C LYS A 257 11.97 -2.53 5.16
N ALA A 258 11.62 -3.79 5.01
CA ALA A 258 11.17 -4.35 3.74
C ALA A 258 9.88 -3.68 3.27
N PHE A 259 8.95 -3.44 4.18
CA PHE A 259 7.73 -2.68 3.89
C PHE A 259 8.04 -1.25 3.45
N LEU A 260 8.94 -0.54 4.16
CA LEU A 260 9.34 0.83 3.78
C LEU A 260 10.01 0.90 2.41
N LEU A 261 10.83 -0.09 2.06
CA LEU A 261 11.46 -0.18 0.74
C LEU A 261 10.40 -0.29 -0.36
N ASN A 262 9.36 -1.09 -0.14
CA ASN A 262 8.24 -1.14 -1.07
C ASN A 262 7.48 0.18 -1.11
N TRP A 263 7.16 0.74 0.06
CA TRP A 263 6.34 1.95 0.15
C TRP A 263 6.98 3.19 -0.48
N ILE A 264 8.28 3.40 -0.24
CA ILE A 264 8.99 4.63 -0.60
C ILE A 264 9.61 4.58 -2.00
N VAL A 265 10.08 3.40 -2.41
CA VAL A 265 10.88 3.23 -3.64
C VAL A 265 10.41 2.08 -4.53
N ASP A 266 9.19 1.58 -4.29
CA ASP A 266 8.53 0.51 -5.05
C ASP A 266 9.35 -0.79 -5.17
N LEU A 267 10.27 -1.04 -4.22
CA LEU A 267 11.08 -2.25 -4.17
C LEU A 267 10.38 -3.36 -3.40
N ASN A 268 9.69 -4.27 -4.09
CA ASN A 268 8.88 -5.35 -3.52
C ASN A 268 9.68 -6.57 -3.03
N ALA A 269 10.78 -6.90 -3.69
CA ALA A 269 11.51 -8.14 -3.45
C ALA A 269 11.93 -8.40 -1.97
N PRO A 270 12.35 -7.41 -1.16
CA PRO A 270 12.65 -7.64 0.26
C PRO A 270 11.40 -8.02 1.08
N PHE A 271 10.23 -7.45 0.77
CA PHE A 271 8.99 -7.74 1.46
C PHE A 271 8.44 -9.12 1.03
N GLU A 272 8.44 -9.41 -0.26
CA GLU A 272 8.01 -10.68 -0.81
C GLU A 272 8.82 -11.88 -0.29
N LYS A 273 10.12 -11.69 0.07
CA LYS A 273 10.89 -12.75 0.74
C LYS A 273 10.28 -13.21 2.07
N PHE A 274 9.64 -12.29 2.81
CA PHE A 274 8.92 -12.66 4.03
C PHE A 274 7.62 -13.38 3.70
N LEU A 275 6.87 -12.93 2.69
CA LEU A 275 5.64 -13.58 2.25
C LEU A 275 5.94 -14.99 1.72
N GLU A 276 6.98 -15.16 0.90
CA GLU A 276 7.43 -16.48 0.41
C GLU A 276 7.80 -17.44 1.55
N LYS A 277 8.41 -16.92 2.63
CA LYS A 277 8.75 -17.74 3.80
C LYS A 277 7.51 -18.16 4.60
N LEU A 278 6.48 -17.33 4.64
CA LEU A 278 5.24 -17.57 5.38
C LEU A 278 4.19 -18.31 4.56
N GLY A 279 4.29 -18.24 3.24
CA GLY A 279 3.33 -18.80 2.29
C GLY A 279 3.28 -20.32 2.30
N LYS A 280 2.14 -20.84 1.84
CA LYS A 280 1.88 -22.28 1.65
C LYS A 280 1.79 -22.56 0.15
N GLU A 281 2.19 -23.75 -0.28
CA GLU A 281 2.00 -24.22 -1.65
C GLU A 281 0.57 -24.70 -1.85
N GLN A 282 -0.04 -24.29 -2.94
CA GLN A 282 -1.39 -24.68 -3.36
C GLN A 282 -1.46 -24.77 -4.88
N ASP A 283 -2.28 -25.67 -5.36
CA ASP A 283 -2.58 -25.76 -6.79
C ASP A 283 -3.67 -24.74 -7.14
N ILE A 284 -3.44 -23.97 -8.19
CA ILE A 284 -4.30 -22.85 -8.59
C ILE A 284 -4.95 -23.15 -9.92
N LYS A 285 -6.27 -23.01 -9.96
CA LYS A 285 -7.06 -23.12 -11.18
C LYS A 285 -7.10 -21.79 -11.92
N VAL A 286 -6.93 -21.82 -13.25
CA VAL A 286 -7.17 -20.69 -14.15
C VAL A 286 -8.11 -21.16 -15.26
N SER A 287 -9.28 -20.52 -15.38
CA SER A 287 -10.26 -20.82 -16.42
C SER A 287 -10.13 -19.85 -17.59
N LEU A 288 -10.22 -20.32 -18.80
CA LEU A 288 -10.11 -19.51 -20.01
C LEU A 288 -11.28 -19.76 -20.96
N ILE A 289 -11.75 -18.69 -21.61
CA ILE A 289 -12.63 -18.76 -22.79
C ILE A 289 -11.90 -18.06 -23.92
N LYS A 290 -11.69 -18.77 -25.03
CA LYS A 290 -11.10 -18.22 -26.25
C LYS A 290 -12.17 -18.08 -27.30
N PHE A 291 -12.19 -16.94 -27.98
CA PHE A 291 -13.03 -16.66 -29.13
C PHE A 291 -12.15 -16.57 -30.39
N ASP A 292 -12.34 -17.46 -31.32
CA ASP A 292 -11.64 -17.51 -32.59
C ASP A 292 -12.60 -17.22 -33.76
N ALA A 293 -12.17 -16.36 -34.66
CA ALA A 293 -12.81 -16.10 -35.95
C ALA A 293 -11.87 -16.49 -37.09
N SER A 294 -11.62 -15.62 -38.04
CA SER A 294 -10.52 -15.80 -39.01
C SER A 294 -9.13 -15.82 -38.35
N LYS A 295 -9.01 -15.14 -37.22
CA LYS A 295 -7.87 -15.09 -36.28
C LYS A 295 -8.38 -15.11 -34.85
N PRO A 296 -7.53 -15.34 -33.85
CA PRO A 296 -7.90 -15.15 -32.46
C PRO A 296 -8.46 -13.73 -32.23
N LYS A 297 -9.67 -13.59 -31.63
CA LYS A 297 -10.35 -12.32 -31.41
C LYS A 297 -10.19 -11.85 -29.96
N ALA A 298 -10.58 -12.71 -29.03
CA ALA A 298 -10.53 -12.38 -27.62
C ALA A 298 -10.29 -13.61 -26.75
N VAL A 299 -9.69 -13.38 -25.57
CA VAL A 299 -9.60 -14.38 -24.51
C VAL A 299 -10.09 -13.75 -23.20
N ILE A 300 -11.04 -14.42 -22.54
CA ILE A 300 -11.42 -14.13 -21.15
C ILE A 300 -10.64 -15.08 -20.28
N VAL A 301 -9.89 -14.56 -19.30
CA VAL A 301 -9.13 -15.35 -18.33
C VAL A 301 -9.65 -15.06 -16.94
N VAL A 302 -10.01 -16.10 -16.22
CA VAL A 302 -10.52 -16.02 -14.84
C VAL A 302 -9.58 -16.80 -13.94
N PRO A 303 -8.57 -16.15 -13.35
CA PRO A 303 -7.69 -16.79 -12.39
C PRO A 303 -8.38 -16.97 -11.05
N SER A 304 -8.27 -18.16 -10.44
CA SER A 304 -8.66 -18.36 -9.04
C SER A 304 -7.56 -17.84 -8.11
N ILE A 305 -7.29 -16.54 -8.21
CA ILE A 305 -6.25 -15.80 -7.48
C ILE A 305 -6.81 -14.43 -7.15
N HIS A 306 -6.71 -14.03 -5.91
CA HIS A 306 -7.04 -12.67 -5.52
C HIS A 306 -5.88 -11.72 -5.88
N PRO A 307 -6.14 -10.55 -6.50
CA PRO A 307 -5.09 -9.63 -6.96
C PRO A 307 -4.55 -8.73 -5.84
N GLY A 308 -4.04 -9.31 -4.75
CA GLY A 308 -3.57 -8.63 -3.55
C GLY A 308 -2.09 -8.85 -3.23
N PRO A 309 -1.58 -8.30 -2.10
CA PRO A 309 -2.32 -7.50 -1.11
C PRO A 309 -2.35 -5.98 -1.41
N PHE A 310 -1.34 -5.39 -2.06
CA PHE A 310 -1.29 -3.94 -2.36
C PHE A 310 -0.15 -3.56 -3.31
N LYS A 311 -0.30 -2.44 -4.02
CA LYS A 311 0.70 -1.84 -4.93
C LYS A 311 1.26 -2.86 -5.92
N ASN A 312 2.56 -3.14 -5.82
CA ASN A 312 3.29 -4.07 -6.66
C ASN A 312 3.75 -5.34 -5.91
N VAL A 313 3.09 -5.69 -4.81
CA VAL A 313 3.40 -6.87 -4.01
C VAL A 313 2.50 -8.04 -4.40
N GLY A 314 3.05 -9.25 -4.43
CA GLY A 314 2.30 -10.47 -4.68
C GLY A 314 1.56 -10.46 -6.01
N SER A 315 0.26 -10.79 -5.97
CA SER A 315 -0.63 -10.84 -7.13
C SER A 315 -1.27 -9.50 -7.53
N SER A 316 -0.95 -8.38 -6.85
CA SER A 316 -1.62 -7.10 -7.09
C SER A 316 -1.59 -6.63 -8.55
N LEU A 317 -0.52 -6.94 -9.29
CA LEU A 317 -0.35 -6.62 -10.72
C LEU A 317 -0.75 -7.79 -11.65
N LEU A 318 -1.16 -8.93 -11.11
CA LEU A 318 -1.38 -10.14 -11.90
C LEU A 318 -2.34 -9.96 -13.07
N PRO A 319 -3.52 -9.27 -12.91
CA PRO A 319 -4.43 -9.08 -14.03
C PRO A 319 -3.76 -8.41 -15.25
N SER A 320 -3.10 -7.30 -15.04
CA SER A 320 -2.41 -6.56 -16.11
C SER A 320 -1.19 -7.32 -16.68
N MET A 321 -0.50 -8.10 -15.84
CA MET A 321 0.62 -8.95 -16.29
C MET A 321 0.16 -10.10 -17.18
N ILE A 322 -0.92 -10.81 -16.80
CA ILE A 322 -1.54 -11.87 -17.64
C ILE A 322 -2.00 -11.25 -18.97
N LYS A 323 -2.75 -10.12 -18.88
CA LYS A 323 -3.23 -9.41 -20.07
C LYS A 323 -2.10 -9.12 -21.04
N THR A 324 -1.06 -8.45 -20.60
CA THR A 324 0.08 -8.05 -21.44
C THR A 324 0.80 -9.26 -22.06
N ALA A 325 0.99 -10.33 -21.27
CA ALA A 325 1.67 -11.52 -21.75
C ALA A 325 0.86 -12.26 -22.82
N LEU A 326 -0.44 -12.47 -22.58
CA LEU A 326 -1.30 -13.21 -23.50
C LEU A 326 -1.68 -12.40 -24.75
N GLU A 327 -1.85 -11.07 -24.65
CA GLU A 327 -2.05 -10.20 -25.82
C GLU A 327 -0.86 -10.27 -26.77
N LYS A 328 0.35 -10.32 -26.22
CA LYS A 328 1.58 -10.48 -27.00
C LYS A 328 1.68 -11.87 -27.65
N GLU A 329 1.34 -12.93 -26.92
CA GLU A 329 1.46 -14.33 -27.38
C GLU A 329 0.39 -14.68 -28.41
N LEU A 330 -0.86 -14.30 -28.17
CA LEU A 330 -2.01 -14.67 -28.97
C LEU A 330 -2.38 -13.65 -30.05
N ASN A 331 -1.82 -12.45 -29.98
CA ASN A 331 -2.18 -11.30 -30.83
C ASN A 331 -3.70 -11.04 -30.87
N CYS A 332 -4.36 -11.07 -29.73
CA CYS A 332 -5.79 -10.84 -29.56
C CYS A 332 -6.07 -10.01 -28.30
N VAL A 333 -7.29 -9.55 -28.14
CA VAL A 333 -7.73 -8.82 -26.93
C VAL A 333 -7.86 -9.78 -25.74
N VAL A 334 -7.33 -9.40 -24.58
CA VAL A 334 -7.42 -10.21 -23.37
C VAL A 334 -8.15 -9.46 -22.27
N CYS A 335 -9.12 -10.12 -21.63
CA CYS A 335 -9.93 -9.56 -20.55
C CYS A 335 -9.84 -10.46 -19.30
N ILE A 336 -9.66 -9.84 -18.13
CA ILE A 336 -9.39 -10.53 -16.88
C ILE A 336 -10.43 -10.09 -15.83
N PRO A 337 -11.68 -10.58 -15.87
CA PRO A 337 -12.63 -10.31 -14.80
C PRO A 337 -12.24 -11.06 -13.52
N HIS A 338 -12.65 -10.53 -12.37
CA HIS A 338 -12.37 -11.12 -11.06
C HIS A 338 -13.13 -12.44 -10.85
N GLY A 339 -12.47 -13.43 -10.22
CA GLY A 339 -13.06 -14.73 -9.86
C GLY A 339 -13.89 -14.69 -8.57
N LEU A 340 -14.35 -15.87 -8.11
CA LEU A 340 -15.04 -16.03 -6.82
C LEU A 340 -14.03 -16.46 -5.75
N LEU A 341 -13.44 -15.51 -5.06
CA LEU A 341 -12.43 -15.75 -4.01
C LEU A 341 -12.08 -14.44 -3.30
N GLY A 342 -11.40 -14.55 -2.18
CA GLY A 342 -10.89 -13.43 -1.41
C GLY A 342 -9.39 -13.56 -1.11
N HIS A 343 -8.93 -12.84 -0.11
CA HIS A 343 -7.51 -12.75 0.31
C HIS A 343 -6.85 -14.08 0.72
N GLU A 344 -7.61 -15.16 0.84
CA GLU A 344 -7.05 -16.50 1.10
C GLU A 344 -6.10 -16.97 -0.02
N LEU A 345 -6.24 -16.41 -1.22
CA LEU A 345 -5.44 -16.75 -2.40
C LEU A 345 -4.57 -15.59 -2.93
N ASP A 346 -4.14 -14.69 -2.06
CA ASP A 346 -3.09 -13.72 -2.39
C ASP A 346 -1.76 -14.43 -2.64
N LEU A 347 -1.08 -14.13 -3.74
CA LEU A 347 0.23 -14.71 -4.03
C LEU A 347 1.34 -14.11 -3.18
N ALA A 348 2.29 -14.96 -2.81
CA ALA A 348 3.41 -14.54 -1.98
C ALA A 348 4.42 -13.60 -2.68
N SER A 349 4.48 -13.61 -4.01
CA SER A 349 5.43 -12.79 -4.77
C SER A 349 5.10 -12.69 -6.25
N GLN A 350 5.70 -11.71 -6.92
CA GLN A 350 5.65 -11.59 -8.38
C GLN A 350 6.33 -12.76 -9.11
N ILE A 351 7.21 -13.51 -8.45
CA ILE A 351 7.77 -14.75 -9.02
C ILE A 351 6.65 -15.77 -9.26
N GLN A 352 5.66 -15.83 -8.38
CA GLN A 352 4.49 -16.69 -8.55
C GLN A 352 3.61 -16.23 -9.71
N ASN A 353 3.48 -14.91 -9.95
CA ASN A 353 2.79 -14.36 -11.11
C ASN A 353 3.43 -14.90 -12.42
N GLN A 354 4.75 -14.82 -12.52
CA GLN A 354 5.46 -15.30 -13.70
C GLN A 354 5.30 -16.79 -13.91
N LYS A 355 5.29 -17.58 -12.82
CA LYS A 355 5.03 -19.02 -12.87
C LYS A 355 3.65 -19.32 -13.44
N ILE A 356 2.62 -18.58 -13.03
CA ILE A 356 1.26 -18.73 -13.53
C ILE A 356 1.18 -18.37 -15.01
N ILE A 357 1.74 -17.23 -15.40
CA ILE A 357 1.76 -16.79 -16.79
C ILE A 357 2.43 -17.81 -17.69
N ASN A 358 3.61 -18.31 -17.29
CA ASN A 358 4.33 -19.32 -18.06
C ASN A 358 3.50 -20.61 -18.21
N CYS A 359 2.89 -21.08 -17.11
CA CYS A 359 2.05 -22.27 -17.14
C CYS A 359 0.82 -22.07 -18.04
N ILE A 360 0.18 -20.89 -18.03
CA ILE A 360 -0.93 -20.59 -18.94
C ILE A 360 -0.45 -20.68 -20.39
N VAL A 361 0.64 -20.01 -20.74
CA VAL A 361 1.17 -19.98 -22.11
C VAL A 361 1.55 -21.39 -22.60
N GLU A 362 2.19 -22.18 -21.73
CA GLU A 362 2.66 -23.54 -22.09
C GLU A 362 1.54 -24.58 -22.13
N SER A 363 0.49 -24.42 -21.32
CA SER A 363 -0.54 -25.44 -21.12
C SER A 363 -1.88 -25.12 -21.78
N MET A 364 -2.04 -23.95 -22.41
CA MET A 364 -3.27 -23.60 -23.14
C MET A 364 -3.56 -24.62 -24.25
N SER A 365 -4.58 -25.43 -24.03
CA SER A 365 -5.09 -26.37 -25.04
C SER A 365 -6.61 -26.31 -25.06
N PHE A 366 -7.16 -26.11 -26.24
CA PHE A 366 -8.59 -26.04 -26.49
C PHE A 366 -9.01 -27.22 -27.35
N GLU A 367 -9.56 -28.25 -26.69
CA GLU A 367 -9.86 -29.54 -27.34
C GLU A 367 -11.08 -29.48 -28.30
N SER A 368 -12.05 -28.62 -27.98
CA SER A 368 -13.27 -28.47 -28.80
C SER A 368 -13.66 -26.99 -28.93
N SER A 369 -14.21 -26.65 -30.09
CA SER A 369 -14.75 -25.30 -30.30
C SER A 369 -16.23 -25.36 -30.62
N GLU A 370 -17.00 -24.51 -29.95
CA GLU A 370 -18.44 -24.39 -30.08
C GLU A 370 -18.80 -23.25 -31.03
N THR A 371 -19.73 -23.49 -31.95
CA THR A 371 -20.12 -22.53 -33.00
C THR A 371 -21.44 -21.82 -32.73
N LYS A 372 -22.12 -22.19 -31.66
CA LYS A 372 -23.44 -21.66 -31.31
C LYS A 372 -23.47 -21.21 -29.86
N ALA A 373 -24.19 -20.14 -29.59
CA ALA A 373 -24.43 -19.60 -28.24
C ALA A 373 -25.90 -19.28 -28.00
N THR A 374 -26.31 -19.20 -26.74
CA THR A 374 -27.62 -18.67 -26.36
C THR A 374 -27.58 -17.15 -26.36
N PRO A 375 -28.74 -16.47 -26.46
CA PRO A 375 -28.83 -15.09 -26.00
C PRO A 375 -28.35 -14.95 -24.55
N PHE A 376 -27.88 -13.77 -24.19
CA PHE A 376 -27.51 -13.41 -22.82
C PHE A 376 -28.76 -13.24 -21.96
N ILE A 377 -28.79 -13.86 -20.80
CA ILE A 377 -29.89 -13.81 -19.85
C ILE A 377 -29.47 -13.16 -18.54
N LYS A 378 -30.36 -12.37 -17.99
CA LYS A 378 -30.22 -11.74 -16.69
C LYS A 378 -31.38 -12.16 -15.80
N ALA A 379 -31.05 -12.73 -14.64
CA ALA A 379 -32.02 -13.04 -13.59
C ALA A 379 -31.72 -12.20 -12.35
N SER A 380 -32.73 -11.49 -11.84
CA SER A 380 -32.53 -10.60 -10.69
C SER A 380 -33.62 -10.84 -9.63
N ASN A 381 -33.26 -10.60 -8.38
CA ASN A 381 -34.19 -10.44 -7.27
C ASN A 381 -33.91 -9.11 -6.55
N SER A 382 -34.48 -8.89 -5.38
CA SER A 382 -34.32 -7.64 -4.63
C SER A 382 -32.89 -7.35 -4.16
N LEU A 383 -32.00 -8.35 -4.13
CA LEU A 383 -30.64 -8.23 -3.57
C LEU A 383 -29.54 -8.58 -4.56
N ALA A 384 -29.79 -9.48 -5.49
CA ALA A 384 -28.76 -10.09 -6.33
C ALA A 384 -29.17 -10.18 -7.80
N THR A 385 -28.18 -10.14 -8.67
CA THR A 385 -28.33 -10.39 -10.11
C THR A 385 -27.31 -11.43 -10.54
N ALA A 386 -27.76 -12.40 -11.34
CA ALA A 386 -26.93 -13.31 -12.11
C ALA A 386 -27.11 -13.05 -13.61
N CYS A 387 -26.02 -13.09 -14.36
CA CYS A 387 -26.05 -12.99 -15.82
C CYS A 387 -25.37 -14.22 -16.41
N CYS A 388 -25.99 -14.84 -17.41
CA CYS A 388 -25.49 -16.06 -18.00
C CYS A 388 -25.57 -16.01 -19.54
N GLN A 389 -24.55 -16.55 -20.19
CA GLN A 389 -24.54 -16.89 -21.61
C GLN A 389 -23.90 -18.27 -21.78
N VAL A 390 -24.55 -19.14 -22.56
CA VAL A 390 -24.04 -20.49 -22.84
C VAL A 390 -23.45 -20.56 -24.25
N PHE A 391 -22.23 -21.05 -24.35
CA PHE A 391 -21.52 -21.32 -25.61
C PHE A 391 -21.41 -22.83 -25.78
N GLY A 392 -22.19 -23.40 -26.69
CA GLY A 392 -22.24 -24.83 -26.87
C GLY A 392 -22.52 -25.59 -25.59
N ARG A 393 -21.49 -26.21 -24.99
CA ARG A 393 -21.61 -27.03 -23.77
C ARG A 393 -21.08 -26.36 -22.49
N PHE A 394 -20.64 -25.09 -22.53
CA PHE A 394 -20.16 -24.41 -21.33
C PHE A 394 -20.88 -23.10 -21.10
N ALA A 395 -21.02 -22.72 -19.81
CA ALA A 395 -21.63 -21.48 -19.38
C ALA A 395 -20.58 -20.45 -18.93
N PHE A 396 -20.83 -19.16 -19.24
CA PHE A 396 -20.19 -18.03 -18.58
C PHE A 396 -21.23 -17.36 -17.69
N LEU A 397 -21.01 -17.39 -16.37
CA LEU A 397 -21.92 -16.96 -15.35
C LEU A 397 -21.30 -15.87 -14.49
N SER A 398 -21.95 -14.74 -14.34
CA SER A 398 -21.47 -13.65 -13.50
C SER A 398 -22.47 -13.26 -12.42
N PHE A 399 -21.95 -12.74 -11.31
CA PHE A 399 -22.73 -12.32 -10.15
C PHE A 399 -22.44 -10.88 -9.75
N THR A 400 -23.50 -10.17 -9.34
CA THR A 400 -23.41 -8.84 -8.73
C THR A 400 -24.51 -8.63 -7.70
N LEU A 401 -24.22 -7.82 -6.69
CA LEU A 401 -25.19 -7.31 -5.73
C LEU A 401 -25.53 -5.84 -5.99
N ALA A 402 -25.00 -5.24 -7.06
CA ALA A 402 -25.26 -3.84 -7.40
C ALA A 402 -26.77 -3.53 -7.43
N PRO A 403 -27.19 -2.37 -6.92
CA PRO A 403 -26.41 -1.22 -6.45
C PRO A 403 -25.84 -1.34 -5.03
N ASN A 404 -26.08 -2.48 -4.34
CA ASN A 404 -25.42 -2.79 -3.07
C ASN A 404 -23.96 -3.14 -3.31
N THR A 405 -23.17 -3.17 -2.23
CA THR A 405 -21.76 -3.54 -2.31
C THR A 405 -21.58 -4.95 -2.86
N THR A 406 -20.73 -5.08 -3.88
CA THR A 406 -20.28 -6.34 -4.45
C THR A 406 -18.77 -6.38 -4.24
N GLU A 407 -18.33 -6.96 -3.13
CA GLU A 407 -16.95 -7.28 -2.83
C GLU A 407 -16.70 -8.77 -3.08
N ASP A 408 -15.71 -9.35 -2.43
CA ASP A 408 -15.37 -10.76 -2.60
C ASP A 408 -16.56 -11.69 -2.35
N LEU A 409 -16.82 -12.54 -3.32
CA LEU A 409 -17.85 -13.55 -3.24
C LEU A 409 -17.23 -14.93 -2.94
N PRO A 410 -17.81 -15.71 -2.01
CA PRO A 410 -17.18 -16.93 -1.52
C PRO A 410 -17.12 -18.03 -2.59
N GLN A 411 -16.08 -18.85 -2.55
CA GLN A 411 -15.89 -20.02 -3.44
C GLN A 411 -17.07 -21.01 -3.39
N GLU A 412 -17.80 -21.07 -2.27
CA GLU A 412 -19.02 -21.89 -2.13
C GLU A 412 -20.04 -21.60 -3.22
N LEU A 413 -20.16 -20.33 -3.65
CA LEU A 413 -21.06 -19.97 -4.74
C LEU A 413 -20.60 -20.54 -6.09
N GLY A 414 -19.30 -20.63 -6.31
CA GLY A 414 -18.71 -21.26 -7.50
C GLY A 414 -18.95 -22.78 -7.54
N LEU A 415 -18.78 -23.46 -6.40
CA LEU A 415 -19.10 -24.89 -6.27
C LEU A 415 -20.60 -25.13 -6.56
N PHE A 416 -21.46 -24.34 -5.94
CA PHE A 416 -22.92 -24.40 -6.19
C PHE A 416 -23.26 -24.17 -7.67
N ALA A 417 -22.65 -23.17 -8.32
CA ALA A 417 -22.88 -22.89 -9.73
C ALA A 417 -22.45 -24.06 -10.64
N ASN A 418 -21.36 -24.73 -10.33
CA ASN A 418 -20.92 -25.92 -11.06
C ASN A 418 -21.91 -27.10 -10.88
N GLU A 419 -22.40 -27.36 -9.66
CA GLU A 419 -23.43 -28.38 -9.40
C GLU A 419 -24.73 -28.11 -10.20
N GLU A 420 -25.19 -26.85 -10.21
CA GLU A 420 -26.36 -26.44 -11.01
C GLU A 420 -26.12 -26.59 -12.52
N THR A 421 -24.89 -26.32 -12.96
CA THR A 421 -24.49 -26.48 -14.38
C THR A 421 -24.54 -27.95 -14.81
N GLU A 422 -24.04 -28.87 -13.97
CA GLU A 422 -24.11 -30.31 -14.21
C GLU A 422 -25.56 -30.83 -14.28
N LYS A 423 -26.45 -30.35 -13.38
CA LYS A 423 -27.88 -30.67 -13.42
C LYS A 423 -28.55 -30.26 -14.73
N ASN A 424 -28.04 -29.20 -15.36
CA ASN A 424 -28.53 -28.69 -16.64
C ASN A 424 -27.78 -29.28 -17.85
N GLU A 425 -27.07 -30.40 -17.69
CA GLU A 425 -26.37 -31.14 -18.74
C GLU A 425 -25.27 -30.33 -19.48
N LEU A 426 -24.74 -29.29 -18.84
CA LEU A 426 -23.58 -28.54 -19.34
C LEU A 426 -22.28 -29.16 -18.80
N ALA A 427 -21.23 -29.10 -19.61
CA ALA A 427 -19.96 -29.73 -19.28
C ALA A 427 -19.11 -28.88 -18.32
N HIS A 428 -19.30 -27.56 -18.29
CA HIS A 428 -18.42 -26.65 -17.58
C HIS A 428 -19.07 -25.30 -17.32
N CYS A 429 -18.73 -24.65 -16.18
CA CYS A 429 -19.13 -23.30 -15.86
C CYS A 429 -17.93 -22.44 -15.48
N ILE A 430 -17.77 -21.31 -16.15
CA ILE A 430 -16.79 -20.30 -15.76
C ILE A 430 -17.56 -19.21 -15.03
N VAL A 431 -17.22 -19.03 -13.76
CA VAL A 431 -17.95 -18.15 -12.84
C VAL A 431 -17.10 -16.96 -12.47
N VAL A 432 -17.69 -15.77 -12.53
CA VAL A 432 -17.02 -14.50 -12.24
C VAL A 432 -17.81 -13.66 -11.23
N ASN A 433 -17.09 -12.92 -10.42
CA ASN A 433 -17.60 -11.85 -9.60
C ASN A 433 -17.50 -10.54 -10.38
N ALA A 434 -18.60 -9.83 -10.52
CA ALA A 434 -18.55 -8.55 -11.25
C ALA A 434 -17.76 -7.46 -10.50
N HIS A 435 -17.70 -7.54 -9.17
CA HIS A 435 -16.91 -6.67 -8.29
C HIS A 435 -17.09 -5.17 -8.64
N ASN A 436 -18.31 -4.72 -8.81
CA ASN A 436 -18.68 -3.51 -9.55
C ASN A 436 -19.56 -2.51 -8.79
N SER A 437 -19.57 -2.58 -7.46
CA SER A 437 -20.33 -1.62 -6.64
C SER A 437 -19.81 -1.58 -5.22
N ILE A 438 -19.54 -0.40 -4.68
CA ILE A 438 -19.27 -0.15 -3.26
C ILE A 438 -20.33 0.80 -2.71
N ASN A 439 -21.12 0.33 -1.71
CA ASN A 439 -22.17 1.09 -1.04
C ASN A 439 -22.45 0.56 0.38
N GLY A 440 -21.53 0.80 1.32
CA GLY A 440 -21.72 0.40 2.71
C GLY A 440 -21.57 -1.11 2.99
N MET A 441 -22.09 -1.57 4.12
CA MET A 441 -21.97 -2.97 4.58
C MET A 441 -23.10 -3.85 4.04
N ILE A 442 -22.82 -5.15 3.80
CA ILE A 442 -23.78 -6.15 3.37
C ILE A 442 -23.97 -7.23 4.45
N ASN A 443 -25.17 -7.83 4.46
CA ASN A 443 -25.45 -9.06 5.18
C ASN A 443 -25.09 -10.26 4.29
N ASN A 444 -23.90 -10.80 4.44
CA ASN A 444 -23.32 -11.86 3.60
C ASN A 444 -24.21 -13.11 3.50
N GLN A 445 -24.87 -13.54 4.56
CA GLN A 445 -25.67 -14.76 4.56
C GLN A 445 -26.96 -14.64 3.73
N LYS A 446 -27.63 -13.47 3.80
CA LYS A 446 -28.80 -13.18 2.95
C LYS A 446 -28.38 -12.99 1.49
N ALA A 447 -27.24 -12.36 1.25
CA ALA A 447 -26.69 -12.16 -0.08
C ALA A 447 -26.38 -13.51 -0.76
N LEU A 448 -25.68 -14.43 -0.09
CA LEU A 448 -25.35 -15.74 -0.62
C LEU A 448 -26.60 -16.57 -1.00
N THR A 449 -27.63 -16.59 -0.13
CA THR A 449 -28.88 -17.27 -0.43
C THR A 449 -29.58 -16.66 -1.65
N SER A 450 -29.54 -15.33 -1.77
CA SER A 450 -30.11 -14.62 -2.94
C SER A 450 -29.35 -14.92 -4.22
N LEU A 451 -28.00 -14.96 -4.15
CA LEU A 451 -27.13 -15.29 -5.29
C LEU A 451 -27.34 -16.72 -5.77
N LYS A 452 -27.43 -17.71 -4.88
CA LYS A 452 -27.74 -19.10 -5.24
C LYS A 452 -29.09 -19.20 -5.99
N ARG A 453 -30.12 -18.52 -5.48
CA ARG A 453 -31.44 -18.53 -6.11
C ARG A 453 -31.45 -17.92 -7.51
N VAL A 454 -30.76 -16.78 -7.70
CA VAL A 454 -30.69 -16.17 -9.04
C VAL A 454 -29.80 -16.97 -9.99
N ALA A 455 -28.78 -17.69 -9.48
CA ALA A 455 -27.96 -18.60 -10.26
C ALA A 455 -28.79 -19.73 -10.89
N THR A 456 -29.57 -20.47 -10.06
CA THR A 456 -30.44 -21.53 -10.54
C THR A 456 -31.42 -21.01 -11.61
N ASN A 457 -32.16 -19.94 -11.30
CA ASN A 457 -33.14 -19.35 -12.23
C ASN A 457 -32.47 -18.89 -13.55
N CYS A 458 -31.27 -18.31 -13.47
CA CYS A 458 -30.56 -17.80 -14.64
C CYS A 458 -30.08 -18.95 -15.54
N LEU A 459 -29.51 -20.00 -14.96
CA LEU A 459 -29.03 -21.17 -15.69
C LEU A 459 -30.16 -21.94 -16.36
N GLU A 460 -31.23 -22.27 -15.62
CA GLU A 460 -32.42 -22.97 -16.15
C GLU A 460 -33.03 -22.21 -17.32
N HIS A 461 -33.22 -20.90 -17.18
CA HIS A 461 -33.75 -20.08 -18.26
C HIS A 461 -32.80 -20.05 -19.47
N THR A 462 -31.48 -19.84 -19.25
CA THR A 462 -30.53 -19.75 -20.34
C THR A 462 -30.43 -21.06 -21.13
N VAL A 463 -30.43 -22.20 -20.44
CA VAL A 463 -30.32 -23.54 -21.10
C VAL A 463 -31.59 -23.86 -21.90
N SER A 464 -32.76 -23.37 -21.48
CA SER A 464 -34.01 -23.57 -22.22
C SER A 464 -34.10 -22.84 -23.57
N LEU A 465 -33.17 -21.88 -23.81
CA LEU A 465 -33.15 -21.11 -25.05
C LEU A 465 -32.43 -21.85 -26.19
N GLY A 466 -32.86 -21.58 -27.43
CA GLY A 466 -32.19 -22.06 -28.63
C GLY A 466 -30.80 -21.45 -28.79
N ARG A 467 -29.85 -22.25 -29.23
CA ARG A 467 -28.47 -21.81 -29.54
C ARG A 467 -28.34 -21.45 -31.02
N LEU A 468 -27.85 -20.25 -31.30
CA LEU A 468 -27.65 -19.69 -32.63
C LEU A 468 -26.19 -19.47 -32.93
N PRO A 469 -25.75 -19.40 -34.18
CA PRO A 469 -24.44 -18.91 -34.53
C PRO A 469 -24.22 -17.51 -33.93
N PHE A 470 -22.99 -17.18 -33.59
CA PHE A 470 -22.65 -15.90 -32.95
C PHE A 470 -21.45 -15.23 -33.61
N GLU A 471 -21.39 -13.91 -33.44
CA GLU A 471 -20.28 -13.06 -33.87
C GLU A 471 -19.61 -12.47 -32.63
N VAL A 472 -18.28 -12.27 -32.71
CA VAL A 472 -17.50 -11.62 -31.62
C VAL A 472 -16.65 -10.51 -32.18
N GLY A 473 -16.62 -9.39 -31.47
CA GLY A 473 -15.67 -8.31 -31.69
C GLY A 473 -15.12 -7.81 -30.34
N ALA A 474 -13.89 -7.32 -30.33
CA ALA A 474 -13.25 -6.92 -29.10
C ALA A 474 -12.30 -5.72 -29.27
N ALA A 475 -12.16 -4.92 -28.21
CA ALA A 475 -11.25 -3.78 -28.20
C ALA A 475 -10.73 -3.48 -26.79
N THR A 476 -9.51 -2.94 -26.73
CA THR A 476 -8.93 -2.36 -25.52
C THR A 476 -8.61 -0.90 -25.76
N ILE A 477 -8.88 -0.05 -24.76
CA ILE A 477 -8.42 1.34 -24.71
C ILE A 477 -7.67 1.56 -23.40
N LEU A 478 -6.51 2.22 -23.50
CA LEU A 478 -5.71 2.66 -22.36
C LEU A 478 -5.84 4.20 -22.26
N PRO A 479 -6.71 4.73 -21.37
CA PRO A 479 -6.86 6.18 -21.20
C PRO A 479 -5.59 6.77 -20.56
N GLU A 480 -4.84 7.61 -21.26
CA GLU A 480 -3.60 8.22 -20.76
C GLU A 480 -3.84 9.23 -19.62
N GLU A 481 -5.04 9.79 -19.51
CA GLU A 481 -5.38 10.78 -18.50
C GLU A 481 -5.75 10.18 -17.13
N PHE A 482 -5.97 8.86 -17.05
CA PHE A 482 -6.28 8.16 -15.81
C PHE A 482 -5.08 7.33 -15.33
N SER A 483 -4.84 7.36 -14.02
CA SER A 483 -3.68 6.75 -13.39
C SER A 483 -4.09 5.86 -12.20
N LEU A 484 -3.10 5.19 -11.61
CA LEU A 484 -3.30 4.43 -10.36
C LEU A 484 -3.86 5.32 -9.23
N LYS A 485 -3.53 6.62 -9.21
CA LYS A 485 -4.05 7.56 -8.21
C LYS A 485 -5.54 7.86 -8.40
N ASP A 486 -6.03 7.72 -9.61
CA ASP A 486 -7.45 7.92 -9.94
C ASP A 486 -8.25 6.61 -9.80
N GLY A 487 -7.58 5.50 -9.53
CA GLY A 487 -8.16 4.17 -9.34
C GLY A 487 -8.12 3.28 -10.58
N MET A 488 -7.48 3.72 -11.69
CA MET A 488 -7.34 2.92 -12.91
C MET A 488 -6.00 2.21 -12.96
N GLY A 489 -6.05 0.88 -13.09
CA GLY A 489 -4.89 0.03 -13.30
C GLY A 489 -4.36 0.09 -14.74
N PRO A 490 -3.16 -0.48 -14.99
CA PRO A 490 -2.49 -0.38 -16.30
C PRO A 490 -3.17 -1.17 -17.42
N GLY A 491 -4.10 -2.08 -17.10
CA GLY A 491 -4.89 -2.84 -18.09
C GLY A 491 -5.99 -2.03 -18.79
N GLY A 492 -6.36 -0.86 -18.26
CA GLY A 492 -7.31 0.06 -18.84
C GLY A 492 -8.74 -0.47 -18.96
N ILE A 493 -9.37 -0.26 -20.12
CA ILE A 493 -10.75 -0.64 -20.42
C ILE A 493 -10.76 -1.64 -21.57
N THR A 494 -11.32 -2.83 -21.33
CA THR A 494 -11.47 -3.88 -22.33
C THR A 494 -12.94 -4.21 -22.56
N ILE A 495 -13.34 -4.34 -23.81
CA ILE A 495 -14.71 -4.65 -24.22
C ILE A 495 -14.69 -5.88 -25.12
N VAL A 496 -15.55 -6.83 -24.83
CA VAL A 496 -15.88 -7.95 -25.71
C VAL A 496 -17.37 -7.86 -26.02
N VAL A 497 -17.72 -7.75 -27.30
CA VAL A 497 -19.10 -7.77 -27.78
C VAL A 497 -19.39 -9.13 -28.39
N VAL A 498 -20.46 -9.77 -27.92
CA VAL A 498 -20.99 -11.03 -28.48
C VAL A 498 -22.37 -10.73 -29.06
N LYS A 499 -22.57 -11.05 -30.35
CA LYS A 499 -23.85 -10.93 -31.04
C LYS A 499 -24.42 -12.31 -31.32
N VAL A 500 -25.64 -12.58 -30.80
CA VAL A 500 -26.39 -13.83 -31.03
C VAL A 500 -27.77 -13.47 -31.61
N GLY A 501 -28.00 -13.84 -32.87
CA GLY A 501 -29.16 -13.32 -33.58
C GLY A 501 -29.14 -11.79 -33.63
N GLU A 502 -30.18 -11.13 -33.13
CA GLU A 502 -30.25 -9.67 -33.07
C GLU A 502 -29.71 -9.09 -31.75
N GLN A 503 -29.48 -9.92 -30.74
CA GLN A 503 -29.03 -9.46 -29.44
C GLN A 503 -27.49 -9.21 -29.46
N LYS A 504 -27.07 -7.99 -29.12
CA LYS A 504 -25.69 -7.60 -28.89
C LYS A 504 -25.45 -7.45 -27.40
N THR A 505 -24.51 -8.22 -26.88
CA THR A 505 -24.12 -8.22 -25.45
C THR A 505 -22.73 -7.67 -25.30
N ALA A 506 -22.53 -6.72 -24.37
CA ALA A 506 -21.21 -6.17 -24.06
C ALA A 506 -20.71 -6.63 -22.68
N TYR A 507 -19.53 -7.24 -22.66
CA TYR A 507 -18.74 -7.51 -21.45
C TYR A 507 -17.69 -6.42 -21.33
N VAL A 508 -17.84 -5.55 -20.33
CA VAL A 508 -16.96 -4.41 -20.06
C VAL A 508 -16.08 -4.75 -18.87
N VAL A 509 -14.76 -4.85 -19.04
CA VAL A 509 -13.82 -5.08 -17.94
C VAL A 509 -12.94 -3.85 -17.77
N ILE A 510 -12.97 -3.26 -16.58
CA ILE A 510 -12.18 -2.09 -16.20
C ILE A 510 -11.11 -2.54 -15.21
N ASP A 511 -9.85 -2.23 -15.51
CA ASP A 511 -8.76 -2.53 -14.60
C ASP A 511 -8.77 -1.55 -13.43
N GLY A 512 -9.33 -1.99 -12.32
CA GLY A 512 -9.52 -1.23 -11.09
C GLY A 512 -9.90 -2.15 -9.94
N ASN A 513 -9.84 -1.64 -8.69
CA ASN A 513 -10.20 -2.45 -7.54
C ASN A 513 -11.72 -2.71 -7.52
N ASN A 514 -12.51 -1.69 -7.35
CA ASN A 514 -13.97 -1.78 -7.36
C ASN A 514 -14.55 -0.53 -8.03
N MET A 515 -15.87 -0.35 -7.99
CA MET A 515 -16.59 0.75 -8.64
C MET A 515 -17.55 1.41 -7.66
N ILE A 516 -17.77 2.72 -7.78
CA ILE A 516 -18.80 3.40 -6.99
C ILE A 516 -20.19 2.94 -7.40
N SER A 517 -21.10 2.85 -6.43
CA SER A 517 -22.50 2.48 -6.67
C SER A 517 -23.19 3.40 -7.67
N GLY A 518 -23.99 2.84 -8.56
CA GLY A 518 -24.73 3.54 -9.61
C GLY A 518 -23.96 3.82 -10.90
N LEU A 519 -22.63 3.68 -10.91
CA LEU A 519 -21.84 3.89 -12.14
C LEU A 519 -22.05 2.75 -13.15
N ARG A 520 -22.17 1.50 -12.67
CA ARG A 520 -22.53 0.34 -13.50
C ARG A 520 -23.79 0.61 -14.32
N GLU A 521 -24.85 1.08 -13.67
CA GLU A 521 -26.15 1.36 -14.31
C GLU A 521 -26.02 2.48 -15.36
N LYS A 522 -25.24 3.52 -15.07
CA LYS A 522 -24.95 4.61 -16.02
C LYS A 522 -24.22 4.08 -17.26
N ILE A 523 -23.22 3.21 -17.07
CA ILE A 523 -22.46 2.60 -18.17
C ILE A 523 -23.40 1.74 -19.03
N LEU A 524 -24.19 0.85 -18.42
CA LEU A 524 -25.13 -0.01 -19.15
C LEU A 524 -26.16 0.81 -19.94
N SER A 525 -26.74 1.86 -19.33
CA SER A 525 -27.66 2.77 -20.03
C SER A 525 -26.98 3.49 -21.20
N ALA A 526 -25.73 3.91 -21.02
CA ALA A 526 -24.95 4.54 -22.07
C ALA A 526 -24.66 3.59 -23.25
N LEU A 527 -24.41 2.31 -22.97
CA LEU A 527 -24.24 1.26 -23.99
C LEU A 527 -25.53 0.96 -24.73
N GLN A 528 -26.67 0.93 -24.04
CA GLN A 528 -27.99 0.79 -24.67
C GLN A 528 -28.25 1.94 -25.67
N SER A 529 -27.83 3.16 -25.37
CA SER A 529 -28.01 4.31 -26.29
C SER A 529 -27.25 4.18 -27.60
N ILE A 530 -26.27 3.25 -27.70
CA ILE A 530 -25.47 3.00 -28.91
C ILE A 530 -25.76 1.61 -29.53
N GLY A 531 -26.89 0.98 -29.16
CA GLY A 531 -27.35 -0.25 -29.79
C GLY A 531 -26.81 -1.56 -29.19
N ILE A 532 -26.28 -1.55 -27.99
CA ILE A 532 -26.06 -2.75 -27.17
C ILE A 532 -27.36 -3.10 -26.46
N ASN A 533 -27.82 -4.34 -26.54
CA ASN A 533 -29.07 -4.76 -25.93
C ASN A 533 -28.93 -5.11 -24.46
N GLU A 534 -27.84 -5.85 -24.13
CA GLU A 534 -27.56 -6.37 -22.80
C GLU A 534 -26.06 -6.25 -22.49
N GLY A 535 -25.69 -6.42 -21.23
CA GLY A 535 -24.29 -6.45 -20.85
C GLY A 535 -24.06 -6.49 -19.35
N GLU A 536 -22.79 -6.63 -19.00
CA GLU A 536 -22.33 -6.54 -17.63
C GLU A 536 -20.98 -5.80 -17.56
N VAL A 537 -20.76 -5.12 -16.44
CA VAL A 537 -19.54 -4.37 -16.16
C VAL A 537 -18.79 -5.06 -15.03
N PHE A 538 -17.53 -5.27 -15.21
CA PHE A 538 -16.63 -5.96 -14.29
C PHE A 538 -15.47 -5.06 -13.90
N THR A 539 -14.90 -5.26 -12.71
CA THR A 539 -13.54 -4.84 -12.41
C THR A 539 -12.61 -6.05 -12.34
N THR A 540 -11.31 -5.80 -12.41
CA THR A 540 -10.28 -6.84 -12.24
C THR A 540 -9.96 -7.10 -10.80
N ASP A 541 -10.47 -6.28 -9.88
CA ASP A 541 -10.08 -6.20 -8.48
C ASP A 541 -8.56 -5.97 -8.28
N THR A 542 -7.91 -5.27 -9.19
CA THR A 542 -6.48 -5.01 -9.05
C THR A 542 -6.15 -4.20 -7.80
N HIS A 543 -5.29 -4.73 -6.95
CA HIS A 543 -4.76 -4.00 -5.79
C HIS A 543 -3.52 -3.16 -6.13
N SER A 544 -3.15 -3.06 -7.40
CA SER A 544 -2.09 -2.14 -7.85
C SER A 544 -2.42 -0.67 -7.55
N VAL A 545 -3.70 -0.34 -7.44
CA VAL A 545 -4.22 0.99 -7.06
C VAL A 545 -4.28 1.20 -5.53
N ASN A 546 -4.12 0.13 -4.73
CA ASN A 546 -4.21 0.19 -3.28
C ASN A 546 -2.92 0.76 -2.67
N ALA A 547 -3.05 1.51 -1.58
CA ALA A 547 -1.95 2.16 -0.89
C ALA A 547 -1.18 3.20 -1.75
N VAL A 548 -1.82 3.73 -2.80
CA VAL A 548 -1.24 4.74 -3.71
C VAL A 548 -1.61 6.16 -3.28
N ILE A 549 -2.77 6.33 -2.64
CA ILE A 549 -3.27 7.62 -2.17
C ILE A 549 -3.45 7.66 -0.66
N MET A 550 -3.51 8.88 -0.11
CA MET A 550 -3.73 9.12 1.32
C MET A 550 -5.22 9.33 1.62
N SER A 551 -6.04 8.31 1.41
CA SER A 551 -7.45 8.26 1.81
C SER A 551 -7.67 7.25 2.93
N GLU A 552 -8.87 7.17 3.48
CA GLU A 552 -9.19 6.14 4.47
C GLU A 552 -9.10 4.72 3.91
N ARG A 553 -9.46 4.52 2.64
CA ARG A 553 -9.33 3.24 1.91
C ARG A 553 -7.95 3.03 1.29
N GLY A 554 -7.14 4.08 1.11
CA GLY A 554 -5.86 3.99 0.41
C GLY A 554 -5.94 3.89 -1.10
N TYR A 555 -7.15 3.89 -1.69
CA TYR A 555 -7.42 3.88 -3.13
C TYR A 555 -8.73 4.58 -3.47
N HIS A 556 -8.93 4.89 -4.75
CA HIS A 556 -10.22 5.32 -5.30
C HIS A 556 -10.87 4.17 -6.07
N PRO A 557 -12.11 3.76 -5.72
CA PRO A 557 -12.93 2.94 -6.62
C PRO A 557 -13.14 3.65 -7.96
N ILE A 558 -13.33 2.89 -9.03
CA ILE A 558 -13.62 3.46 -10.36
C ILE A 558 -14.81 4.40 -10.26
N GLY A 559 -14.63 5.63 -10.73
CA GLY A 559 -15.63 6.69 -10.73
C GLY A 559 -15.62 7.60 -9.50
N GLU A 560 -14.82 7.34 -8.45
CA GLU A 560 -14.72 8.26 -7.32
C GLU A 560 -13.86 9.49 -7.66
N ALA A 561 -12.71 9.29 -8.31
CA ALA A 561 -11.82 10.35 -8.77
C ALA A 561 -11.86 10.57 -10.30
N ILE A 562 -12.39 9.62 -11.05
CA ILE A 562 -12.52 9.66 -12.50
C ILE A 562 -13.82 10.34 -12.90
N ASP A 563 -13.75 11.28 -13.83
CA ASP A 563 -14.92 11.91 -14.44
C ASP A 563 -15.76 10.87 -15.20
N HIS A 564 -17.05 10.75 -14.85
CA HIS A 564 -17.95 9.73 -15.41
C HIS A 564 -18.20 9.91 -16.90
N GLU A 565 -18.34 11.15 -17.37
CA GLU A 565 -18.64 11.43 -18.78
C GLU A 565 -17.45 11.03 -19.67
N LYS A 566 -16.24 11.34 -19.22
CA LYS A 566 -15.03 10.92 -19.91
C LYS A 566 -14.85 9.39 -19.91
N LEU A 567 -15.06 8.73 -18.75
CA LEU A 567 -15.00 7.27 -18.66
C LEU A 567 -16.00 6.62 -19.61
N ILE A 568 -17.24 7.08 -19.61
CA ILE A 568 -18.30 6.59 -20.50
C ILE A 568 -17.95 6.85 -21.97
N ALA A 569 -17.34 7.99 -22.30
CA ALA A 569 -16.88 8.29 -23.65
C ALA A 569 -15.82 7.28 -24.14
N TYR A 570 -14.84 6.92 -23.29
CA TYR A 570 -13.87 5.87 -23.60
C TYR A 570 -14.52 4.50 -23.77
N ILE A 571 -15.46 4.14 -22.89
CA ILE A 571 -16.21 2.87 -23.00
C ILE A 571 -17.01 2.82 -24.31
N LYS A 572 -17.73 3.89 -24.68
CA LYS A 572 -18.43 3.98 -25.96
C LYS A 572 -17.48 3.86 -27.15
N LYS A 573 -16.35 4.55 -27.10
CA LYS A 573 -15.32 4.46 -28.17
C LYS A 573 -14.79 3.04 -28.32
N ALA A 574 -14.46 2.35 -27.22
CA ALA A 574 -14.03 0.95 -27.26
C ALA A 574 -15.14 0.04 -27.80
N THR A 575 -16.41 0.30 -27.41
CA THR A 575 -17.55 -0.47 -27.91
C THR A 575 -17.77 -0.27 -29.40
N PHE A 576 -17.62 0.92 -29.95
CA PHE A 576 -17.69 1.15 -31.40
C PHE A 576 -16.60 0.40 -32.15
N ILE A 577 -15.38 0.35 -31.62
CA ILE A 577 -14.29 -0.44 -32.21
C ILE A 577 -14.64 -1.93 -32.19
N ALA A 578 -15.14 -2.45 -31.06
CA ALA A 578 -15.55 -3.84 -30.94
C ALA A 578 -16.74 -4.18 -31.85
N LEU A 579 -17.72 -3.27 -32.00
CA LEU A 579 -18.83 -3.46 -32.94
C LEU A 579 -18.39 -3.49 -34.41
N SER A 580 -17.41 -2.68 -34.78
CA SER A 580 -16.84 -2.70 -36.14
C SER A 580 -15.96 -3.91 -36.42
N ASP A 581 -15.50 -4.60 -35.35
CA ASP A 581 -14.66 -5.82 -35.40
C ASP A 581 -15.50 -7.12 -35.31
N LEU A 582 -16.84 -7.03 -35.33
CA LEU A 582 -17.72 -8.20 -35.25
C LEU A 582 -17.51 -9.15 -36.43
N GLU A 583 -17.25 -10.42 -36.13
CA GLU A 583 -16.98 -11.48 -37.09
C GLU A 583 -17.53 -12.82 -36.57
N GLY A 584 -18.05 -13.67 -37.44
CA GLY A 584 -18.52 -15.01 -37.07
C GLY A 584 -17.43 -15.80 -36.34
N ALA A 585 -17.76 -16.30 -35.15
CA ALA A 585 -16.76 -16.84 -34.23
C ALA A 585 -17.11 -18.23 -33.71
N LYS A 586 -16.08 -18.87 -33.13
CA LYS A 586 -16.17 -20.09 -32.33
C LYS A 586 -15.67 -19.79 -30.93
N ALA A 587 -16.24 -20.44 -29.92
CA ALA A 587 -15.79 -20.34 -28.56
C ALA A 587 -15.24 -21.67 -28.04
N ALA A 588 -14.17 -21.63 -27.29
CA ALA A 588 -13.61 -22.79 -26.61
C ALA A 588 -13.22 -22.45 -25.19
N ALA A 589 -13.44 -23.38 -24.27
CA ALA A 589 -13.09 -23.21 -22.87
C ALA A 589 -12.05 -24.23 -22.44
N CYS A 590 -11.16 -23.85 -21.55
CA CYS A 590 -10.25 -24.78 -20.87
C CYS A 590 -9.97 -24.33 -19.43
N ASP A 591 -9.65 -25.30 -18.58
CA ASP A 591 -9.13 -25.11 -17.24
C ASP A 591 -7.67 -25.55 -17.17
N ILE A 592 -6.84 -24.72 -16.58
CA ILE A 592 -5.42 -24.99 -16.35
C ILE A 592 -5.20 -25.07 -14.84
N ILE A 593 -4.56 -26.12 -14.37
CA ILE A 593 -4.11 -26.24 -12.99
C ILE A 593 -2.63 -25.90 -12.91
N VAL A 594 -2.30 -24.82 -12.24
CA VAL A 594 -0.92 -24.42 -11.97
C VAL A 594 -0.48 -25.03 -10.64
N PRO A 595 0.47 -25.98 -10.65
CA PRO A 595 0.81 -26.70 -9.42
C PRO A 595 1.74 -25.91 -8.52
N LYS A 596 1.60 -26.12 -7.21
CA LYS A 596 2.54 -25.65 -6.16
C LYS A 596 2.84 -24.16 -6.22
N VAL A 597 1.80 -23.34 -6.36
CA VAL A 597 1.91 -21.89 -6.29
C VAL A 597 1.93 -21.47 -4.82
N LYS A 598 2.83 -20.58 -4.45
CA LYS A 598 2.87 -20.08 -3.08
C LYS A 598 1.87 -18.95 -2.86
N VAL A 599 0.93 -19.18 -1.95
CA VAL A 599 -0.07 -18.21 -1.47
C VAL A 599 0.21 -17.84 -0.03
N ILE A 600 -0.07 -16.59 0.36
CA ILE A 600 0.16 -16.14 1.73
C ILE A 600 -0.99 -16.53 2.67
N GLY A 601 -2.21 -16.49 2.18
CA GLY A 601 -3.41 -16.81 2.94
C GLY A 601 -3.80 -15.74 3.97
N GLU A 602 -5.10 -15.65 4.24
CA GLU A 602 -5.70 -14.65 5.12
C GLU A 602 -5.11 -14.64 6.53
N GLU A 603 -4.98 -15.81 7.18
CA GLU A 603 -4.41 -15.93 8.53
C GLU A 603 -3.01 -15.30 8.67
N LYS A 604 -2.17 -15.40 7.62
CA LYS A 604 -0.82 -14.86 7.66
C LYS A 604 -0.80 -13.36 7.41
N LEU A 605 -1.67 -12.87 6.53
CA LEU A 605 -1.86 -11.44 6.33
C LEU A 605 -2.39 -10.78 7.61
N GLU A 606 -3.40 -11.36 8.25
CA GLU A 606 -3.91 -10.88 9.53
C GLU A 606 -2.83 -10.89 10.61
N ALA A 607 -2.05 -11.97 10.71
CA ALA A 607 -0.94 -12.06 11.66
C ALA A 607 0.15 -11.00 11.42
N LEU A 608 0.41 -10.61 10.17
CA LEU A 608 1.33 -9.51 9.83
C LEU A 608 0.76 -8.15 10.27
N CYS A 609 -0.53 -7.90 10.05
CA CYS A 609 -1.21 -6.69 10.52
C CYS A 609 -1.19 -6.59 12.05
N LEU A 610 -1.55 -7.67 12.75
CA LEU A 610 -1.52 -7.75 14.20
C LEU A 610 -0.10 -7.59 14.78
N LEU A 611 0.92 -8.15 14.11
CA LEU A 611 2.31 -7.95 14.50
C LEU A 611 2.70 -6.47 14.45
N THR A 612 2.30 -5.78 13.39
CA THR A 612 2.56 -4.35 13.25
C THR A 612 1.93 -3.54 14.38
N ASP A 613 0.65 -3.77 14.67
CA ASP A 613 -0.06 -3.10 15.77
C ASP A 613 0.59 -3.39 17.13
N ARG A 614 0.92 -4.65 17.42
CA ARG A 614 1.61 -5.04 18.66
C ARG A 614 2.99 -4.38 18.79
N ALA A 615 3.76 -4.31 17.70
CA ALA A 615 5.05 -3.66 17.69
C ALA A 615 4.94 -2.15 17.96
N ILE A 616 3.95 -1.47 17.36
CA ILE A 616 3.66 -0.05 17.60
C ILE A 616 3.24 0.18 19.06
N GLN A 617 2.32 -0.62 19.60
CA GLN A 617 1.88 -0.50 20.99
C GLN A 617 3.03 -0.75 21.98
N LYS A 618 3.87 -1.75 21.72
CA LYS A 618 5.05 -2.03 22.54
C LYS A 618 6.05 -0.88 22.49
N ALA A 619 6.33 -0.35 21.28
CA ALA A 619 7.22 0.80 21.12
C ALA A 619 6.77 1.99 21.97
N LYS A 620 5.45 2.31 21.95
CA LYS A 620 4.86 3.38 22.79
C LYS A 620 5.07 3.13 24.29
N LYS A 621 4.97 1.88 24.74
CA LYS A 621 5.12 1.52 26.16
C LYS A 621 6.57 1.57 26.63
N ILE A 622 7.54 1.21 25.79
CA ILE A 622 8.96 1.06 26.21
C ILE A 622 9.83 2.27 25.87
N VAL A 623 9.40 3.18 24.96
CA VAL A 623 10.20 4.33 24.53
C VAL A 623 10.56 5.25 25.71
N VAL A 624 9.58 5.62 26.52
CA VAL A 624 9.80 6.50 27.68
C VAL A 624 10.64 5.81 28.77
N PRO A 625 10.36 4.59 29.23
CA PRO A 625 11.20 3.90 30.21
C PRO A 625 12.66 3.78 29.75
N ILE A 626 12.93 3.35 28.53
CA ILE A 626 14.30 3.11 28.04
C ILE A 626 15.05 4.44 27.88
N PHE A 627 14.51 5.38 27.10
CA PHE A 627 15.23 6.62 26.81
C PHE A 627 15.15 7.64 27.95
N GLY A 628 14.10 7.56 28.78
CA GLY A 628 14.05 8.32 30.04
C GLY A 628 15.13 7.86 31.03
N THR A 629 15.31 6.55 31.21
CA THR A 629 16.41 6.00 32.03
C THR A 629 17.78 6.38 31.46
N ALA A 630 17.97 6.31 30.14
CA ALA A 630 19.19 6.76 29.49
C ALA A 630 19.44 8.25 29.76
N GLY A 631 18.43 9.10 29.62
CA GLY A 631 18.51 10.52 29.92
C GLY A 631 18.85 10.82 31.39
N LEU A 632 18.26 10.09 32.35
CA LEU A 632 18.57 10.21 33.77
C LEU A 632 20.02 9.80 34.07
N LEU A 633 20.53 8.71 33.48
CA LEU A 633 21.93 8.29 33.62
C LEU A 633 22.89 9.36 33.07
N LEU A 634 22.58 9.91 31.89
CA LEU A 634 23.37 10.97 31.27
C LEU A 634 23.35 12.25 32.10
N MET A 635 22.18 12.64 32.64
CA MET A 635 22.06 13.80 33.51
C MET A 635 22.85 13.58 34.81
N SER A 636 22.75 12.41 35.43
CA SER A 636 23.51 12.08 36.65
C SER A 636 25.02 12.20 36.44
N PHE A 637 25.50 11.77 35.28
CA PHE A 637 26.92 11.98 34.94
C PHE A 637 27.27 13.47 34.81
N LEU A 638 26.40 14.26 34.14
CA LEU A 638 26.60 15.71 33.98
C LEU A 638 26.54 16.49 35.29
N MET A 639 25.96 15.93 36.35
CA MET A 639 25.99 16.57 37.67
C MET A 639 27.38 16.49 38.33
N LEU A 640 28.30 15.74 37.77
CA LEU A 640 29.72 15.71 38.17
C LEU A 640 30.55 16.87 37.60
N PHE A 641 29.99 17.64 36.67
CA PHE A 641 30.60 18.80 36.02
C PHE A 641 30.64 20.00 36.90
#